data_01279109e1a717986b28528ae1146467
#
_entry.id   01279109e1a717986b28528ae1146467
#
_cell.length_a   1.000
_cell.length_b   1.000
_cell.length_c   1.000
_cell.angle_alpha   90.00
_cell.angle_beta   90.00
_cell.angle_gamma   90.00
#
_symmetry.space_group_name_H-M   'P 1'
#
loop_
_entity.id
_entity.type
_entity.pdbx_description
1 polymer ?
#
loop_
_entity_poly.entity_id
_entity_poly.type
_entity_poly.pdbx_seq_one_letter_code
_entity_poly.pdbx_strand_id
1 'polypeptide(L)'
;MSPETETNIQIEHKDGIAVVWLDKANSEQNILSFDSMSNFEEIFDGIANDDSLSAVVLISKKKDFVAGFDINSFKAEKEGDFLPFFQEGHRILQYIEDFPKPIVAAVHGTCYGLGTEIALACKGRIASNHPSTKFGLPEVKLGILPAGGGTQRLPRLIGLSNALDMMVTGKNVFAYKARKIGLVDELVNENKLLAAACILAKSLAKKPTRRQRKIPILNRFLDHTFLGNQIVFNQARKRIMKMTQGFYPAPLAIIDSVQTGFKKGMQAGYLAESENCEKLIIGDVSKELMRIFFSSTAKKKNPIGLNTKPISRIGVLGAGFMGAGIAEVSIKNGIDVFIKDVSDATISQSKQMIWKRLQKKVKQKALSPLDAKRIIHRMSGNIEFSDLSRVDLVIEAVFENIELKKEIIAEVESHTNDDTIIASNTSSLSITEMAVSAKRPENIIGMHYFSPVPLMPLLEIVRTKTTADQVAAACYDIGVKQGKTCIIVKDSPGFYVNRILSPYMNEALLMVDEGGDVGSIDRAIKAKGLPIGPLSLMDQVGLDICASVMSEEMLDQLDENQSGPISLSAKTLYDKGGLLGKKGGSGFYIYNKKTGEQIKFNPEVDKILARDQKIKIEVQDIQDRLFMCMINEAVVALQGEIIESPQDGDIGAIFGMGFPPFMGGPFRLIDAMGADQIVATMERLAEKHGDRFTPTDLLYLHQKKGQKFYTG
;
A
#
# COMPACT_ATOMS: atom_id res chain seq x y z
N MET A 1 -7.28 -42.24 4.56
CA MET A 1 -7.89 -41.35 5.55
C MET A 1 -8.75 -40.39 4.76
N SER A 2 -10.08 -40.50 4.83
CA SER A 2 -11.01 -39.52 4.26
C SER A 2 -10.72 -38.14 4.86
N PRO A 3 -10.71 -37.03 4.09
CA PRO A 3 -10.60 -35.72 4.67
C PRO A 3 -11.83 -35.52 5.57
N GLU A 4 -11.61 -35.41 6.87
CA GLU A 4 -12.59 -34.87 7.79
C GLU A 4 -13.05 -33.54 7.22
N THR A 5 -14.32 -33.43 6.86
CA THR A 5 -14.95 -32.17 6.49
C THR A 5 -14.83 -31.23 7.67
N GLU A 6 -13.81 -30.37 7.66
CA GLU A 6 -13.63 -29.31 8.65
C GLU A 6 -14.85 -28.40 8.61
N THR A 7 -15.78 -28.61 9.54
CA THR A 7 -16.95 -27.74 9.70
C THR A 7 -16.49 -26.37 10.17
N ASN A 8 -16.45 -25.41 9.24
CA ASN A 8 -16.12 -24.00 9.51
C ASN A 8 -17.26 -23.25 10.22
N ILE A 9 -18.33 -23.96 10.65
CA ILE A 9 -19.57 -23.38 11.16
C ILE A 9 -20.04 -24.20 12.37
N GLN A 10 -20.43 -23.48 13.45
CA GLN A 10 -21.03 -24.07 14.63
C GLN A 10 -22.38 -23.39 14.88
N ILE A 11 -23.39 -24.18 15.26
CA ILE A 11 -24.74 -23.69 15.54
C ILE A 11 -25.00 -23.79 17.03
N GLU A 12 -25.51 -22.70 17.61
CA GLU A 12 -26.00 -22.62 18.98
C GLU A 12 -27.48 -22.19 18.96
N HIS A 13 -28.36 -22.92 19.63
CA HIS A 13 -29.74 -22.49 19.77
C HIS A 13 -29.91 -21.64 21.02
N LYS A 14 -30.40 -20.43 20.83
CA LYS A 14 -30.58 -19.45 21.92
C LYS A 14 -31.92 -18.76 21.82
N ASP A 15 -32.83 -19.06 22.75
CA ASP A 15 -34.14 -18.41 22.87
C ASP A 15 -34.94 -18.33 21.57
N GLY A 16 -34.98 -19.41 20.78
CA GLY A 16 -35.65 -19.49 19.49
C GLY A 16 -34.91 -18.81 18.33
N ILE A 17 -33.59 -18.61 18.47
CA ILE A 17 -32.69 -18.09 17.44
C ILE A 17 -31.58 -19.11 17.18
N ALA A 18 -31.28 -19.35 15.92
CA ALA A 18 -30.06 -20.04 15.50
C ALA A 18 -28.89 -19.04 15.49
N VAL A 19 -27.91 -19.21 16.37
CA VAL A 19 -26.65 -18.45 16.34
C VAL A 19 -25.65 -19.28 15.52
N VAL A 20 -25.32 -18.78 14.34
CA VAL A 20 -24.40 -19.42 13.41
C VAL A 20 -23.01 -18.77 13.57
N TRP A 21 -22.08 -19.51 14.16
CA TRP A 21 -20.73 -19.09 14.42
C TRP A 21 -19.81 -19.45 13.25
N LEU A 22 -19.17 -18.44 12.65
CA LEU A 22 -18.10 -18.63 11.68
C LEU A 22 -16.78 -18.86 12.42
N ASP A 23 -16.15 -20.02 12.18
CA ASP A 23 -14.93 -20.41 12.87
C ASP A 23 -14.07 -21.33 12.00
N LYS A 24 -13.37 -20.75 10.99
CA LYS A 24 -12.50 -21.54 10.11
C LYS A 24 -11.37 -22.18 10.94
N ALA A 25 -11.32 -23.53 10.93
CA ALA A 25 -10.29 -24.29 11.63
C ALA A 25 -8.89 -23.90 11.11
N ASN A 26 -7.89 -24.01 11.99
CA ASN A 26 -6.47 -23.77 11.68
C ASN A 26 -6.16 -22.41 11.00
N SER A 27 -7.00 -21.41 11.21
CA SER A 27 -6.84 -20.06 10.64
C SER A 27 -7.11 -18.98 11.67
N GLU A 28 -6.30 -17.92 11.67
CA GLU A 28 -6.55 -16.74 12.51
C GLU A 28 -7.73 -15.90 12.03
N GLN A 29 -8.13 -16.08 10.77
CA GLN A 29 -9.19 -15.30 10.12
C GLN A 29 -10.18 -16.21 9.38
N ASN A 30 -11.43 -15.78 9.29
CA ASN A 30 -12.38 -16.40 8.39
C ASN A 30 -12.14 -15.92 6.95
N ILE A 31 -11.48 -16.75 6.16
CA ILE A 31 -11.34 -16.61 4.71
C ILE A 31 -12.18 -17.69 4.09
N LEU A 32 -13.19 -17.33 3.31
CA LEU A 32 -14.16 -18.27 2.76
C LEU A 32 -13.70 -18.79 1.40
N SER A 33 -13.94 -20.07 1.15
CA SER A 33 -13.78 -20.74 -0.15
C SER A 33 -15.17 -21.20 -0.66
N PHE A 34 -15.23 -21.70 -1.89
CA PHE A 34 -16.46 -22.29 -2.41
C PHE A 34 -16.94 -23.49 -1.59
N ASP A 35 -16.01 -24.38 -1.24
CA ASP A 35 -16.34 -25.55 -0.43
C ASP A 35 -16.92 -25.17 0.92
N SER A 36 -16.45 -24.06 1.49
CA SER A 36 -17.02 -23.54 2.74
C SER A 36 -18.39 -22.91 2.57
N MET A 37 -18.74 -22.46 1.35
CA MET A 37 -20.05 -21.85 1.06
C MET A 37 -21.10 -22.89 0.65
N SER A 38 -20.75 -23.99 0.00
CA SER A 38 -21.70 -25.07 -0.30
C SER A 38 -22.31 -25.70 0.96
N ASN A 39 -21.54 -25.79 2.03
CA ASN A 39 -22.05 -26.27 3.33
C ASN A 39 -23.03 -25.28 4.01
N PHE A 40 -23.07 -24.02 3.57
CA PHE A 40 -24.03 -23.04 4.09
C PHE A 40 -25.48 -23.44 3.82
N GLU A 41 -25.77 -23.94 2.62
CA GLU A 41 -27.15 -24.29 2.25
C GLU A 41 -27.67 -25.45 3.09
N GLU A 42 -26.92 -26.52 3.25
CA GLU A 42 -27.34 -27.68 4.07
C GLU A 42 -27.62 -27.24 5.52
N ILE A 43 -26.79 -26.41 6.08
CA ILE A 43 -26.94 -25.86 7.44
C ILE A 43 -28.19 -24.97 7.53
N PHE A 44 -28.40 -24.10 6.55
CA PHE A 44 -29.51 -23.17 6.56
C PHE A 44 -30.85 -23.89 6.25
N ASP A 45 -30.87 -24.95 5.43
CA ASP A 45 -32.03 -25.77 5.19
C ASP A 45 -32.49 -26.47 6.49
N GLY A 46 -31.56 -26.97 7.30
CA GLY A 46 -31.85 -27.49 8.64
C GLY A 46 -32.50 -26.42 9.53
N ILE A 47 -32.01 -25.20 9.51
CA ILE A 47 -32.59 -24.09 10.28
C ILE A 47 -33.95 -23.64 9.71
N ALA A 48 -34.12 -23.65 8.40
CA ALA A 48 -35.38 -23.29 7.75
C ALA A 48 -36.54 -24.22 8.21
N ASN A 49 -36.27 -25.51 8.33
CA ASN A 49 -37.23 -26.56 8.67
C ASN A 49 -37.44 -26.75 10.19
N ASP A 50 -36.71 -26.07 11.06
CA ASP A 50 -36.87 -26.14 12.51
C ASP A 50 -37.87 -25.08 13.02
N ASP A 51 -39.10 -25.46 13.27
CA ASP A 51 -40.17 -24.56 13.74
C ASP A 51 -39.89 -23.94 15.10
N SER A 52 -38.95 -24.46 15.88
CA SER A 52 -38.53 -23.87 17.15
C SER A 52 -37.70 -22.58 16.99
N LEU A 53 -37.17 -22.34 15.77
CA LEU A 53 -36.34 -21.23 15.41
C LEU A 53 -37.12 -20.18 14.61
N SER A 54 -37.02 -18.92 15.01
CA SER A 54 -37.74 -17.80 14.37
C SER A 54 -36.82 -16.86 13.58
N ALA A 55 -35.51 -16.91 13.81
CA ALA A 55 -34.52 -16.03 13.19
C ALA A 55 -33.11 -16.62 13.29
N VAL A 56 -32.16 -16.00 12.56
CA VAL A 56 -30.77 -16.40 12.53
C VAL A 56 -29.88 -15.19 12.87
N VAL A 57 -28.82 -15.44 13.62
CA VAL A 57 -27.72 -14.48 13.82
C VAL A 57 -26.42 -15.09 13.30
N LEU A 58 -25.79 -14.42 12.35
CA LEU A 58 -24.48 -14.78 11.81
C LEU A 58 -23.39 -13.98 12.48
N ILE A 59 -22.43 -14.62 13.13
CA ILE A 59 -21.38 -14.00 13.93
C ILE A 59 -20.07 -14.80 13.82
N SER A 60 -18.92 -14.18 14.08
CA SER A 60 -17.61 -14.85 14.05
C SER A 60 -17.09 -15.14 15.45
N LYS A 61 -16.37 -16.26 15.63
CA LYS A 61 -15.55 -16.55 16.83
C LYS A 61 -14.16 -15.95 16.77
N LYS A 62 -13.70 -15.52 15.59
CA LYS A 62 -12.38 -14.93 15.36
C LYS A 62 -12.38 -13.45 15.79
N LYS A 63 -11.18 -12.83 15.79
CA LYS A 63 -10.99 -11.39 16.02
C LYS A 63 -11.71 -10.52 14.97
N ASP A 64 -11.86 -11.03 13.77
CA ASP A 64 -12.50 -10.38 12.63
C ASP A 64 -13.75 -11.16 12.19
N PHE A 65 -14.69 -10.49 11.54
CA PHE A 65 -15.90 -11.14 11.02
C PHE A 65 -15.57 -12.09 9.87
N VAL A 66 -15.26 -11.55 8.68
CA VAL A 66 -14.79 -12.30 7.51
C VAL A 66 -13.81 -11.42 6.75
N ALA A 67 -12.62 -11.94 6.47
CA ALA A 67 -11.55 -11.20 5.80
C ALA A 67 -11.69 -11.15 4.27
N GLY A 68 -12.54 -11.99 3.69
CA GLY A 68 -12.82 -12.04 2.26
C GLY A 68 -12.92 -13.46 1.72
N PHE A 69 -12.79 -13.57 0.39
CA PHE A 69 -12.72 -14.83 -0.34
C PHE A 69 -11.24 -15.26 -0.52
N ASP A 70 -11.01 -16.58 -0.61
CA ASP A 70 -9.67 -17.13 -0.86
C ASP A 70 -9.30 -16.96 -2.35
N ILE A 71 -8.54 -15.93 -2.61
CA ILE A 71 -8.08 -15.60 -3.97
C ILE A 71 -7.08 -16.61 -4.55
N ASN A 72 -6.48 -17.51 -3.74
CA ASN A 72 -5.69 -18.63 -4.26
C ASN A 72 -6.54 -19.64 -5.03
N SER A 73 -7.86 -19.61 -4.85
CA SER A 73 -8.81 -20.45 -5.58
C SER A 73 -8.99 -20.03 -7.05
N PHE A 74 -8.51 -18.84 -7.44
CA PHE A 74 -8.57 -18.37 -8.82
C PHE A 74 -7.42 -18.97 -9.66
N LYS A 75 -7.56 -20.25 -10.02
CA LYS A 75 -6.55 -20.99 -10.79
C LYS A 75 -6.90 -21.18 -12.28
N ALA A 76 -8.02 -20.64 -12.73
CA ALA A 76 -8.44 -20.81 -14.12
C ALA A 76 -7.61 -19.93 -15.08
N GLU A 77 -7.37 -20.45 -16.28
CA GLU A 77 -6.47 -19.82 -17.26
C GLU A 77 -7.22 -19.25 -18.48
N LYS A 78 -8.52 -19.59 -18.63
CA LYS A 78 -9.29 -19.26 -19.84
C LYS A 78 -10.55 -18.48 -19.53
N GLU A 79 -10.98 -17.68 -20.51
CA GLU A 79 -12.29 -17.04 -20.52
C GLU A 79 -13.40 -18.12 -20.57
N GLY A 80 -14.41 -17.97 -19.72
CA GLY A 80 -15.51 -18.92 -19.55
C GLY A 80 -15.43 -19.78 -18.29
N ASP A 81 -14.25 -19.92 -17.69
CA ASP A 81 -14.04 -20.80 -16.53
C ASP A 81 -14.64 -20.24 -15.24
N PHE A 82 -14.69 -18.91 -15.09
CA PHE A 82 -15.12 -18.25 -13.86
C PHE A 82 -16.60 -17.85 -13.84
N LEU A 83 -17.25 -17.76 -15.00
CA LEU A 83 -18.63 -17.29 -15.07
C LEU A 83 -19.61 -18.14 -14.25
N PRO A 84 -19.58 -19.50 -14.36
CA PRO A 84 -20.44 -20.36 -13.53
C PRO A 84 -20.18 -20.18 -12.03
N PHE A 85 -18.92 -19.96 -11.69
CA PHE A 85 -18.44 -19.73 -10.34
C PHE A 85 -19.06 -18.47 -9.71
N PHE A 86 -19.05 -17.33 -10.41
CA PHE A 86 -19.67 -16.11 -9.91
C PHE A 86 -21.19 -16.20 -9.87
N GLN A 87 -21.80 -16.88 -10.83
CA GLN A 87 -23.25 -17.13 -10.85
C GLN A 87 -23.68 -17.95 -9.63
N GLU A 88 -22.92 -18.96 -9.26
CA GLU A 88 -23.18 -19.76 -8.06
C GLU A 88 -23.03 -18.92 -6.78
N GLY A 89 -22.01 -18.08 -6.70
CA GLY A 89 -21.86 -17.10 -5.61
C GLY A 89 -23.06 -16.16 -5.47
N HIS A 90 -23.57 -15.65 -6.60
CA HIS A 90 -24.80 -14.85 -6.61
C HIS A 90 -26.02 -15.65 -6.13
N ARG A 91 -26.15 -16.91 -6.56
CA ARG A 91 -27.24 -17.79 -6.16
C ARG A 91 -27.26 -18.04 -4.65
N ILE A 92 -26.09 -18.36 -4.06
CA ILE A 92 -25.98 -18.59 -2.61
C ILE A 92 -26.30 -17.31 -1.83
N LEU A 93 -25.79 -16.15 -2.25
CA LEU A 93 -26.08 -14.89 -1.58
C LEU A 93 -27.54 -14.44 -1.78
N GLN A 94 -28.17 -14.81 -2.89
CA GLN A 94 -29.61 -14.62 -3.08
C GLN A 94 -30.43 -15.51 -2.17
N TYR A 95 -30.00 -16.77 -1.97
CA TYR A 95 -30.61 -17.69 -1.00
C TYR A 95 -30.59 -17.11 0.42
N ILE A 96 -29.47 -16.50 0.85
CA ILE A 96 -29.37 -15.81 2.14
C ILE A 96 -30.34 -14.61 2.21
N GLU A 97 -30.48 -13.84 1.14
CA GLU A 97 -31.35 -12.67 1.08
C GLU A 97 -32.84 -13.04 1.16
N ASP A 98 -33.22 -14.13 0.48
CA ASP A 98 -34.59 -14.65 0.37
C ASP A 98 -34.94 -15.66 1.48
N PHE A 99 -34.00 -15.91 2.42
CA PHE A 99 -34.20 -16.90 3.48
C PHE A 99 -35.48 -16.63 4.28
N PRO A 100 -36.33 -17.68 4.55
CA PRO A 100 -37.65 -17.49 5.13
C PRO A 100 -37.62 -16.88 6.55
N LYS A 101 -36.54 -17.10 7.28
CA LYS A 101 -36.34 -16.52 8.61
C LYS A 101 -35.32 -15.37 8.53
N PRO A 102 -35.50 -14.20 9.17
CA PRO A 102 -34.59 -13.10 9.04
C PRO A 102 -33.20 -13.45 9.55
N ILE A 103 -32.18 -13.19 8.74
CA ILE A 103 -30.77 -13.34 9.08
C ILE A 103 -30.21 -11.96 9.48
N VAL A 104 -29.53 -11.87 10.62
CA VAL A 104 -28.85 -10.66 11.10
C VAL A 104 -27.35 -10.91 11.19
N ALA A 105 -26.56 -10.12 10.49
CA ALA A 105 -25.11 -10.12 10.62
C ALA A 105 -24.67 -9.31 11.85
N ALA A 106 -23.93 -9.95 12.76
CA ALA A 106 -23.32 -9.35 13.93
C ALA A 106 -21.82 -9.14 13.70
N VAL A 107 -21.42 -7.92 13.29
CA VAL A 107 -20.10 -7.64 12.73
C VAL A 107 -19.18 -6.98 13.75
N HIS A 108 -17.99 -7.55 13.97
CA HIS A 108 -16.89 -6.95 14.70
C HIS A 108 -15.58 -7.10 13.91
N GLY A 109 -14.57 -6.28 14.21
CA GLY A 109 -13.29 -6.32 13.51
C GLY A 109 -13.43 -6.03 12.01
N THR A 110 -12.71 -6.76 11.19
CA THR A 110 -12.67 -6.59 9.73
C THR A 110 -13.80 -7.36 9.05
N CYS A 111 -14.50 -6.69 8.12
CA CYS A 111 -15.53 -7.27 7.25
C CYS A 111 -15.23 -6.83 5.81
N TYR A 112 -14.56 -7.67 5.04
CA TYR A 112 -14.07 -7.33 3.70
C TYR A 112 -14.57 -8.27 2.61
N GLY A 113 -14.68 -7.73 1.39
CA GLY A 113 -15.01 -8.50 0.19
C GLY A 113 -16.27 -9.32 0.39
N LEU A 114 -16.18 -10.61 0.14
CA LEU A 114 -17.30 -11.56 0.33
C LEU A 114 -17.94 -11.45 1.74
N GLY A 115 -17.17 -11.14 2.79
CA GLY A 115 -17.75 -10.91 4.12
C GLY A 115 -18.68 -9.70 4.17
N THR A 116 -18.35 -8.62 3.45
CA THR A 116 -19.24 -7.48 3.29
C THR A 116 -20.46 -7.86 2.45
N GLU A 117 -20.28 -8.64 1.38
CA GLU A 117 -21.37 -9.08 0.49
C GLU A 117 -22.37 -10.01 1.21
N ILE A 118 -21.88 -10.93 2.04
CA ILE A 118 -22.73 -11.75 2.95
C ILE A 118 -23.52 -10.84 3.89
N ALA A 119 -22.84 -9.86 4.53
CA ALA A 119 -23.53 -8.92 5.42
C ALA A 119 -24.56 -8.08 4.66
N LEU A 120 -24.33 -7.75 3.39
CA LEU A 120 -25.32 -7.06 2.54
C LEU A 120 -26.54 -7.92 2.22
N ALA A 121 -26.37 -9.23 2.01
CA ALA A 121 -27.45 -10.17 1.78
C ALA A 121 -28.32 -10.40 3.04
N CYS A 122 -27.76 -10.25 4.24
CA CYS A 122 -28.50 -10.37 5.49
C CYS A 122 -29.60 -9.29 5.63
N LYS A 123 -30.74 -9.66 6.24
CA LYS A 123 -31.88 -8.76 6.48
C LYS A 123 -31.54 -7.59 7.41
N GLY A 124 -30.69 -7.82 8.40
CA GLY A 124 -30.22 -6.79 9.36
C GLY A 124 -28.70 -6.87 9.59
N ARG A 125 -28.10 -5.78 10.03
CA ARG A 125 -26.66 -5.67 10.36
C ARG A 125 -26.47 -4.86 11.62
N ILE A 126 -25.86 -5.47 12.65
CA ILE A 126 -25.38 -4.79 13.83
C ILE A 126 -23.88 -4.84 13.84
N ALA A 127 -23.23 -3.77 14.25
CA ALA A 127 -21.77 -3.74 14.34
C ALA A 127 -21.27 -3.30 15.70
N SER A 128 -20.10 -3.80 16.08
CA SER A 128 -19.35 -3.30 17.22
C SER A 128 -18.93 -1.83 16.97
N ASN A 129 -19.00 -1.00 17.98
CA ASN A 129 -18.50 0.37 17.94
C ASN A 129 -16.99 0.46 18.19
N HIS A 130 -16.30 -0.68 18.31
CA HIS A 130 -14.86 -0.72 18.46
C HIS A 130 -14.16 -0.13 17.24
N PRO A 131 -13.06 0.65 17.40
CA PRO A 131 -12.35 1.30 16.30
C PRO A 131 -11.78 0.34 15.24
N SER A 132 -11.53 -0.94 15.58
CA SER A 132 -11.10 -1.96 14.61
C SER A 132 -12.21 -2.37 13.65
N THR A 133 -13.49 -2.13 14.01
CA THR A 133 -14.62 -2.55 13.18
C THR A 133 -14.73 -1.70 11.93
N LYS A 134 -14.58 -2.35 10.78
CA LYS A 134 -14.55 -1.71 9.48
C LYS A 134 -15.09 -2.62 8.39
N PHE A 135 -15.71 -2.01 7.42
CA PHE A 135 -16.25 -2.65 6.22
C PHE A 135 -15.46 -2.20 4.99
N GLY A 136 -15.33 -3.06 4.00
CA GLY A 136 -14.66 -2.72 2.76
C GLY A 136 -14.99 -3.67 1.63
N LEU A 137 -14.89 -3.17 0.41
CA LEU A 137 -14.84 -3.94 -0.83
C LEU A 137 -13.52 -3.59 -1.51
N PRO A 138 -12.41 -4.22 -1.09
CA PRO A 138 -11.06 -3.86 -1.53
C PRO A 138 -10.63 -4.53 -2.84
N GLU A 139 -11.49 -5.25 -3.53
CA GLU A 139 -11.23 -6.04 -4.73
C GLU A 139 -10.55 -5.23 -5.84
N VAL A 140 -10.90 -3.95 -5.96
CA VAL A 140 -10.29 -3.02 -6.91
C VAL A 140 -8.77 -2.90 -6.74
N LYS A 141 -8.25 -3.12 -5.54
CA LYS A 141 -6.79 -3.12 -5.27
C LYS A 141 -6.08 -4.35 -5.82
N LEU A 142 -6.83 -5.39 -6.11
CA LEU A 142 -6.38 -6.62 -6.78
C LEU A 142 -6.65 -6.58 -8.29
N GLY A 143 -7.14 -5.44 -8.81
CA GLY A 143 -7.50 -5.29 -10.21
C GLY A 143 -8.80 -6.00 -10.61
N ILE A 144 -9.60 -6.42 -9.65
CA ILE A 144 -10.91 -7.08 -9.87
C ILE A 144 -12.05 -6.26 -9.24
N LEU A 145 -13.26 -6.74 -9.31
CA LEU A 145 -14.45 -6.12 -8.74
C LEU A 145 -15.15 -7.05 -7.73
N PRO A 146 -16.01 -6.52 -6.83
CA PRO A 146 -16.85 -7.34 -5.98
C PRO A 146 -17.78 -8.19 -6.83
N ALA A 147 -17.71 -9.52 -6.69
CA ALA A 147 -18.39 -10.46 -7.58
C ALA A 147 -19.45 -11.36 -6.87
N GLY A 148 -19.81 -11.05 -5.62
CA GLY A 148 -20.91 -11.66 -4.88
C GLY A 148 -22.18 -10.79 -4.85
N GLY A 149 -22.36 -9.89 -5.81
CA GLY A 149 -23.50 -8.98 -5.88
C GLY A 149 -23.32 -7.67 -5.12
N GLY A 150 -22.10 -7.39 -4.66
CA GLY A 150 -21.77 -6.15 -3.97
C GLY A 150 -22.01 -4.91 -4.82
N THR A 151 -21.76 -4.97 -6.13
CA THR A 151 -22.03 -3.86 -7.05
C THR A 151 -23.52 -3.54 -7.16
N GLN A 152 -24.39 -4.49 -6.82
CA GLN A 152 -25.85 -4.31 -6.90
C GLN A 152 -26.49 -3.98 -5.55
N ARG A 153 -26.11 -4.70 -4.49
CA ARG A 153 -26.71 -4.54 -3.15
C ARG A 153 -26.23 -3.27 -2.44
N LEU A 154 -24.94 -2.97 -2.51
CA LEU A 154 -24.38 -1.84 -1.77
C LEU A 154 -24.96 -0.48 -2.20
N PRO A 155 -25.06 -0.13 -3.53
CA PRO A 155 -25.60 1.15 -3.95
C PRO A 155 -27.07 1.35 -3.57
N ARG A 156 -27.86 0.27 -3.58
CA ARG A 156 -29.27 0.29 -3.18
C ARG A 156 -29.46 0.49 -1.68
N LEU A 157 -28.45 0.08 -0.90
CA LEU A 157 -28.48 0.21 0.57
C LEU A 157 -27.99 1.58 1.05
N ILE A 158 -26.84 2.06 0.56
CA ILE A 158 -26.17 3.27 1.10
C ILE A 158 -26.17 4.47 0.16
N GLY A 159 -26.78 4.32 -1.02
CA GLY A 159 -26.78 5.32 -2.08
C GLY A 159 -25.59 5.22 -3.03
N LEU A 160 -25.81 5.64 -4.27
CA LEU A 160 -24.90 5.43 -5.40
C LEU A 160 -23.51 6.06 -5.15
N SER A 161 -23.50 7.33 -4.70
CA SER A 161 -22.23 8.05 -4.48
C SER A 161 -21.34 7.41 -3.40
N ASN A 162 -21.92 6.98 -2.26
CA ASN A 162 -21.17 6.33 -1.19
C ASN A 162 -20.66 4.95 -1.63
N ALA A 163 -21.48 4.21 -2.35
CA ALA A 163 -21.14 2.87 -2.81
C ALA A 163 -20.02 2.89 -3.86
N LEU A 164 -20.14 3.75 -4.87
CA LEU A 164 -19.07 3.90 -5.87
C LEU A 164 -17.76 4.33 -5.21
N ASP A 165 -17.79 5.36 -4.33
CA ASP A 165 -16.58 5.79 -3.65
C ASP A 165 -15.93 4.68 -2.81
N MET A 166 -16.71 3.78 -2.20
CA MET A 166 -16.21 2.63 -1.46
C MET A 166 -15.60 1.57 -2.38
N MET A 167 -16.28 1.20 -3.46
CA MET A 167 -15.85 0.13 -4.37
C MET A 167 -14.69 0.54 -5.27
N VAL A 168 -14.76 1.72 -5.93
CA VAL A 168 -13.71 2.14 -6.89
C VAL A 168 -12.40 2.55 -6.24
N THR A 169 -12.39 2.82 -4.93
CA THR A 169 -11.17 3.14 -4.17
C THR A 169 -10.72 2.02 -3.24
N GLY A 170 -11.57 1.03 -2.99
CA GLY A 170 -11.29 -0.03 -2.01
C GLY A 170 -11.02 0.49 -0.60
N LYS A 171 -11.61 1.64 -0.23
CA LYS A 171 -11.37 2.25 1.08
C LYS A 171 -12.18 1.61 2.19
N ASN A 172 -11.63 1.65 3.39
CA ASN A 172 -12.30 1.18 4.60
C ASN A 172 -13.37 2.17 5.07
N VAL A 173 -14.52 1.64 5.47
CA VAL A 173 -15.62 2.36 6.11
C VAL A 173 -15.73 1.89 7.56
N PHE A 174 -15.28 2.73 8.51
CA PHE A 174 -15.32 2.42 9.93
C PHE A 174 -16.75 2.46 10.49
N ALA A 175 -16.99 1.76 11.59
CA ALA A 175 -18.30 1.51 12.20
C ALA A 175 -19.21 2.75 12.28
N TYR A 176 -18.73 3.87 12.78
CA TYR A 176 -19.52 5.11 12.89
C TYR A 176 -19.92 5.69 11.54
N LYS A 177 -19.02 5.63 10.55
CA LYS A 177 -19.33 6.04 9.17
C LYS A 177 -20.32 5.07 8.55
N ALA A 178 -20.15 3.74 8.75
CA ALA A 178 -21.05 2.70 8.30
C ALA A 178 -22.48 2.95 8.81
N ARG A 179 -22.63 3.25 10.11
CA ARG A 179 -23.93 3.63 10.69
C ARG A 179 -24.51 4.91 10.07
N LYS A 180 -23.65 5.93 9.89
CA LYS A 180 -24.06 7.22 9.31
C LYS A 180 -24.59 7.08 7.90
N ILE A 181 -23.94 6.26 7.06
CA ILE A 181 -24.35 6.04 5.65
C ILE A 181 -25.44 4.98 5.50
N GLY A 182 -25.83 4.28 6.58
CA GLY A 182 -26.88 3.27 6.58
C GLY A 182 -26.43 1.86 6.18
N LEU A 183 -25.11 1.61 6.17
CA LEU A 183 -24.56 0.27 5.92
C LEU A 183 -24.92 -0.68 7.08
N VAL A 184 -24.93 -0.18 8.32
CA VAL A 184 -25.36 -0.93 9.50
C VAL A 184 -26.56 -0.26 10.18
N ASP A 185 -27.39 -1.06 10.83
CA ASP A 185 -28.63 -0.60 11.48
C ASP A 185 -28.36 0.02 12.84
N GLU A 186 -27.40 -0.55 13.61
CA GLU A 186 -27.06 -0.08 14.94
C GLU A 186 -25.60 -0.36 15.29
N LEU A 187 -25.03 0.47 16.21
CA LEU A 187 -23.72 0.25 16.82
C LEU A 187 -23.88 -0.03 18.29
N VAL A 188 -23.22 -1.08 18.75
CA VAL A 188 -23.24 -1.47 20.16
C VAL A 188 -21.82 -1.75 20.66
N ASN A 189 -21.65 -1.82 21.98
CA ASN A 189 -20.39 -2.29 22.54
C ASN A 189 -20.17 -3.76 22.19
N GLU A 190 -18.92 -4.15 21.95
CA GLU A 190 -18.56 -5.49 21.45
C GLU A 190 -19.12 -6.62 22.33
N ASN A 191 -19.02 -6.50 23.64
CA ASN A 191 -19.58 -7.49 24.58
C ASN A 191 -21.13 -7.56 24.61
N LYS A 192 -21.82 -6.62 23.97
CA LYS A 192 -23.28 -6.63 23.78
C LYS A 192 -23.71 -7.02 22.37
N LEU A 193 -22.76 -7.32 21.50
CA LEU A 193 -23.00 -7.50 20.05
C LEU A 193 -23.98 -8.65 19.77
N LEU A 194 -23.73 -9.83 20.32
CA LEU A 194 -24.61 -10.99 20.14
C LEU A 194 -26.03 -10.74 20.69
N ALA A 195 -26.12 -10.20 21.92
CA ALA A 195 -27.42 -9.93 22.53
C ALA A 195 -28.25 -8.93 21.70
N ALA A 196 -27.62 -7.87 21.22
CA ALA A 196 -28.28 -6.88 20.37
C ALA A 196 -28.70 -7.46 19.01
N ALA A 197 -27.88 -8.34 18.41
CA ALA A 197 -28.21 -9.02 17.18
C ALA A 197 -29.41 -9.95 17.35
N CYS A 198 -29.48 -10.70 18.48
CA CYS A 198 -30.64 -11.54 18.82
C CYS A 198 -31.93 -10.70 18.99
N ILE A 199 -31.84 -9.54 19.64
CA ILE A 199 -32.99 -8.63 19.80
C ILE A 199 -33.47 -8.13 18.43
N LEU A 200 -32.56 -7.71 17.55
CA LEU A 200 -32.92 -7.27 16.20
C LEU A 200 -33.53 -8.41 15.40
N ALA A 201 -32.95 -9.60 15.44
CA ALA A 201 -33.44 -10.80 14.75
C ALA A 201 -34.88 -11.15 15.16
N LYS A 202 -35.16 -11.20 16.47
CA LYS A 202 -36.53 -11.38 17.00
C LYS A 202 -37.50 -10.28 16.55
N SER A 203 -37.03 -9.04 16.49
CA SER A 203 -37.85 -7.91 16.02
C SER A 203 -38.22 -8.04 14.54
N LEU A 204 -37.25 -8.44 13.71
CA LEU A 204 -37.45 -8.65 12.27
C LEU A 204 -38.33 -9.86 11.96
N ALA A 205 -38.30 -10.92 12.79
CA ALA A 205 -39.20 -12.04 12.67
C ALA A 205 -40.66 -11.63 12.90
N LYS A 206 -40.90 -10.71 13.85
CA LYS A 206 -42.27 -10.19 14.12
C LYS A 206 -42.75 -9.15 13.11
N LYS A 207 -41.86 -8.31 12.62
CA LYS A 207 -42.12 -7.23 11.65
C LYS A 207 -40.97 -7.16 10.64
N PRO A 208 -41.13 -7.75 9.46
CA PRO A 208 -40.03 -7.81 8.49
C PRO A 208 -39.65 -6.47 7.85
N THR A 209 -40.28 -5.38 8.22
CA THR A 209 -40.01 -4.04 7.70
C THR A 209 -38.87 -3.37 8.47
N ARG A 210 -37.78 -3.11 7.74
CA ARG A 210 -36.64 -2.36 8.22
C ARG A 210 -36.97 -0.88 8.41
N ARG A 211 -36.45 -0.25 9.48
CA ARG A 211 -36.61 1.20 9.68
C ARG A 211 -35.98 1.98 8.54
N GLN A 212 -36.84 2.66 7.74
CA GLN A 212 -36.34 3.48 6.65
C GLN A 212 -35.49 4.63 7.13
N ARG A 213 -34.33 4.80 6.53
CA ARG A 213 -33.42 5.92 6.80
C ARG A 213 -34.00 7.19 6.15
N LYS A 214 -33.92 8.32 6.88
CA LYS A 214 -34.16 9.64 6.26
C LYS A 214 -32.99 9.98 5.33
N ILE A 215 -33.24 9.92 4.02
CA ILE A 215 -32.26 10.29 2.98
C ILE A 215 -32.44 11.78 2.68
N PRO A 216 -31.36 12.61 2.68
CA PRO A 216 -31.44 14.00 2.25
C PRO A 216 -32.02 14.12 0.84
N ILE A 217 -32.80 15.17 0.58
CA ILE A 217 -33.52 15.37 -0.69
C ILE A 217 -32.57 15.31 -1.90
N LEU A 218 -31.41 15.97 -1.79
CA LEU A 218 -30.38 15.92 -2.85
C LEU A 218 -29.90 14.49 -3.14
N ASN A 219 -29.61 13.69 -2.09
CA ASN A 219 -29.19 12.30 -2.28
C ASN A 219 -30.35 11.46 -2.85
N ARG A 220 -31.59 11.74 -2.45
CA ARG A 220 -32.76 11.08 -3.02
C ARG A 220 -32.90 11.36 -4.52
N PHE A 221 -32.65 12.60 -4.96
CA PHE A 221 -32.59 12.93 -6.38
C PHE A 221 -31.46 12.18 -7.08
N LEU A 222 -30.24 12.22 -6.54
CA LEU A 222 -29.06 11.59 -7.13
C LEU A 222 -29.17 10.06 -7.22
N ASP A 223 -29.82 9.41 -6.23
CA ASP A 223 -29.86 7.96 -6.11
C ASP A 223 -31.10 7.33 -6.80
N HIS A 224 -32.20 8.09 -6.96
CA HIS A 224 -33.49 7.53 -7.40
C HIS A 224 -34.04 8.13 -8.69
N THR A 225 -33.32 9.05 -9.32
CA THR A 225 -33.74 9.59 -10.63
C THR A 225 -32.74 9.22 -11.72
N PHE A 226 -33.23 9.02 -12.94
CA PHE A 226 -32.37 8.73 -14.09
C PHE A 226 -31.30 9.80 -14.31
N LEU A 227 -31.69 11.09 -14.26
CA LEU A 227 -30.77 12.22 -14.44
C LEU A 227 -29.72 12.29 -13.29
N GLY A 228 -30.17 12.12 -12.06
CA GLY A 228 -29.29 12.08 -10.91
C GLY A 228 -28.23 10.97 -11.02
N ASN A 229 -28.66 9.76 -11.38
CA ASN A 229 -27.76 8.64 -11.60
C ASN A 229 -26.72 8.92 -12.69
N GLN A 230 -27.13 9.51 -13.84
CA GLN A 230 -26.20 9.87 -14.92
C GLN A 230 -25.14 10.88 -14.45
N ILE A 231 -25.53 11.87 -13.64
CA ILE A 231 -24.59 12.84 -13.07
C ILE A 231 -23.55 12.12 -12.22
N VAL A 232 -23.98 11.22 -11.33
CA VAL A 232 -23.07 10.48 -10.44
C VAL A 232 -22.10 9.57 -11.22
N PHE A 233 -22.62 8.81 -12.22
CA PHE A 233 -21.78 7.95 -13.05
C PHE A 233 -20.76 8.74 -13.85
N ASN A 234 -21.16 9.84 -14.48
CA ASN A 234 -20.25 10.68 -15.26
C ASN A 234 -19.16 11.32 -14.40
N GLN A 235 -19.51 11.80 -13.20
CA GLN A 235 -18.53 12.34 -12.25
C GLN A 235 -17.57 11.26 -11.76
N ALA A 236 -18.08 10.05 -11.45
CA ALA A 236 -17.24 8.92 -11.04
C ALA A 236 -16.25 8.54 -12.14
N ARG A 237 -16.69 8.37 -13.41
CA ARG A 237 -15.82 8.08 -14.55
C ARG A 237 -14.75 9.15 -14.74
N LYS A 238 -15.16 10.43 -14.75
CA LYS A 238 -14.22 11.55 -14.92
C LYS A 238 -13.15 11.56 -13.81
N ARG A 239 -13.56 11.32 -12.56
CA ARG A 239 -12.65 11.24 -11.41
C ARG A 239 -11.68 10.07 -11.56
N ILE A 240 -12.18 8.88 -11.92
CA ILE A 240 -11.35 7.69 -12.11
C ILE A 240 -10.37 7.87 -13.25
N MET A 241 -10.80 8.35 -14.40
CA MET A 241 -9.90 8.63 -15.53
C MET A 241 -8.80 9.62 -15.17
N LYS A 242 -9.12 10.65 -14.38
CA LYS A 242 -8.11 11.59 -13.87
C LYS A 242 -7.10 10.92 -12.91
N MET A 243 -7.56 9.96 -12.09
CA MET A 243 -6.71 9.30 -11.09
C MET A 243 -5.87 8.17 -11.67
N THR A 244 -6.44 7.40 -12.59
CA THR A 244 -5.84 6.16 -13.10
C THR A 244 -5.30 6.29 -14.52
N GLN A 245 -5.65 7.37 -15.22
CA GLN A 245 -5.34 7.61 -16.63
C GLN A 245 -5.78 6.46 -17.56
N GLY A 246 -6.69 5.59 -17.08
CA GLY A 246 -7.16 4.42 -17.81
C GLY A 246 -6.36 3.14 -17.62
N PHE A 247 -5.23 3.17 -16.92
CA PHE A 247 -4.37 1.99 -16.70
C PHE A 247 -4.99 0.91 -15.82
N TYR A 248 -6.00 1.23 -15.04
CA TYR A 248 -6.67 0.30 -14.14
C TYR A 248 -8.12 0.08 -14.60
N PRO A 249 -8.43 -1.05 -15.26
CA PRO A 249 -9.77 -1.29 -15.81
C PRO A 249 -10.84 -1.55 -14.74
N ALA A 250 -10.48 -2.12 -13.59
CA ALA A 250 -11.43 -2.53 -12.56
C ALA A 250 -12.36 -1.41 -12.05
N PRO A 251 -11.88 -0.17 -11.75
CA PRO A 251 -12.79 0.89 -11.33
C PRO A 251 -13.86 1.26 -12.37
N LEU A 252 -13.53 1.19 -13.67
CA LEU A 252 -14.50 1.45 -14.75
C LEU A 252 -15.48 0.30 -14.87
N ALA A 253 -15.03 -0.95 -14.79
CA ALA A 253 -15.87 -2.15 -14.81
C ALA A 253 -16.87 -2.17 -13.62
N ILE A 254 -16.44 -1.71 -12.42
CA ILE A 254 -17.35 -1.50 -11.28
C ILE A 254 -18.47 -0.54 -11.65
N ILE A 255 -18.13 0.64 -12.24
CA ILE A 255 -19.11 1.64 -12.63
C ILE A 255 -20.08 1.07 -13.67
N ASP A 256 -19.57 0.29 -14.64
CA ASP A 256 -20.37 -0.31 -15.72
C ASP A 256 -21.35 -1.35 -15.17
N SER A 257 -20.91 -2.23 -14.26
CA SER A 257 -21.76 -3.23 -13.62
C SER A 257 -22.88 -2.59 -12.80
N VAL A 258 -22.53 -1.57 -11.98
CA VAL A 258 -23.54 -0.80 -11.21
C VAL A 258 -24.53 -0.11 -12.14
N GLN A 259 -24.04 0.56 -13.18
CA GLN A 259 -24.90 1.28 -14.13
C GLN A 259 -25.83 0.35 -14.90
N THR A 260 -25.36 -0.84 -15.28
CA THR A 260 -26.18 -1.86 -15.92
C THR A 260 -27.33 -2.30 -15.03
N GLY A 261 -27.04 -2.58 -13.76
CA GLY A 261 -28.09 -2.97 -12.80
C GLY A 261 -29.09 -1.85 -12.47
N PHE A 262 -28.69 -0.59 -12.53
CA PHE A 262 -29.62 0.54 -12.37
C PHE A 262 -30.49 0.78 -13.61
N LYS A 263 -29.98 0.47 -14.81
CA LYS A 263 -30.72 0.65 -16.07
C LYS A 263 -31.59 -0.55 -16.43
N LYS A 264 -31.11 -1.79 -16.21
CA LYS A 264 -31.73 -3.02 -16.73
C LYS A 264 -32.24 -3.97 -15.63
N GLY A 265 -32.12 -3.59 -14.35
CA GLY A 265 -32.50 -4.43 -13.22
C GLY A 265 -31.36 -5.26 -12.63
N MET A 266 -31.58 -5.79 -11.41
CA MET A 266 -30.53 -6.49 -10.62
C MET A 266 -29.94 -7.68 -11.33
N GLN A 267 -30.75 -8.52 -11.99
CA GLN A 267 -30.27 -9.71 -12.69
C GLN A 267 -29.30 -9.37 -13.82
N ALA A 268 -29.62 -8.34 -14.62
CA ALA A 268 -28.70 -7.84 -15.65
C ALA A 268 -27.42 -7.24 -15.03
N GLY A 269 -27.52 -6.65 -13.84
CA GLY A 269 -26.39 -6.16 -13.06
C GLY A 269 -25.49 -7.28 -12.55
N TYR A 270 -26.05 -8.38 -12.07
CA TYR A 270 -25.27 -9.57 -11.65
C TYR A 270 -24.55 -10.23 -12.82
N LEU A 271 -25.22 -10.36 -13.96
CA LEU A 271 -24.56 -10.88 -15.17
C LEU A 271 -23.39 -9.99 -15.59
N ALA A 272 -23.60 -8.68 -15.66
CA ALA A 272 -22.54 -7.73 -15.99
C ALA A 272 -21.41 -7.73 -14.96
N GLU A 273 -21.70 -7.94 -13.67
CA GLU A 273 -20.72 -8.11 -12.59
C GLU A 273 -19.84 -9.33 -12.84
N SER A 274 -20.45 -10.49 -13.14
CA SER A 274 -19.75 -11.76 -13.43
C SER A 274 -18.87 -11.65 -14.68
N GLU A 275 -19.42 -11.19 -15.80
CA GLU A 275 -18.70 -11.04 -17.07
C GLU A 275 -17.53 -10.07 -16.95
N ASN A 276 -17.73 -8.93 -16.27
CA ASN A 276 -16.67 -7.95 -16.05
C ASN A 276 -15.60 -8.50 -15.10
N CYS A 277 -15.97 -9.23 -14.03
CA CYS A 277 -15.01 -9.82 -13.11
C CYS A 277 -14.12 -10.85 -13.80
N GLU A 278 -14.70 -11.71 -14.62
CA GLU A 278 -13.97 -12.71 -15.40
C GLU A 278 -12.94 -12.07 -16.32
N LYS A 279 -13.34 -11.06 -17.12
CA LYS A 279 -12.42 -10.31 -17.98
C LYS A 279 -11.28 -9.65 -17.22
N LEU A 280 -11.56 -9.17 -16.00
CA LEU A 280 -10.54 -8.57 -15.15
C LEU A 280 -9.56 -9.61 -14.61
N ILE A 281 -10.02 -10.76 -14.12
CA ILE A 281 -9.17 -11.79 -13.50
C ILE A 281 -8.14 -12.34 -14.49
N ILE A 282 -8.54 -12.61 -15.74
CA ILE A 282 -7.63 -13.11 -16.77
C ILE A 282 -6.70 -12.02 -17.32
N GLY A 283 -6.99 -10.75 -17.05
CA GLY A 283 -6.22 -9.60 -17.53
C GLY A 283 -4.86 -9.43 -16.81
N ASP A 284 -3.87 -8.89 -17.52
CA ASP A 284 -2.51 -8.73 -16.98
C ASP A 284 -2.46 -7.82 -15.76
N VAL A 285 -3.25 -6.74 -15.74
CA VAL A 285 -3.28 -5.80 -14.62
C VAL A 285 -3.67 -6.48 -13.31
N SER A 286 -4.69 -7.34 -13.32
CA SER A 286 -5.11 -8.05 -12.11
C SER A 286 -4.10 -9.12 -11.70
N LYS A 287 -3.51 -9.82 -12.66
CA LYS A 287 -2.43 -10.79 -12.40
C LYS A 287 -1.26 -10.14 -11.68
N GLU A 288 -0.80 -8.98 -12.17
CA GLU A 288 0.30 -8.24 -11.52
C GLU A 288 -0.11 -7.69 -10.15
N LEU A 289 -1.30 -7.11 -9.99
CA LEU A 289 -1.76 -6.61 -8.70
C LEU A 289 -1.95 -7.73 -7.66
N MET A 290 -2.47 -8.90 -8.06
CA MET A 290 -2.56 -10.08 -7.21
C MET A 290 -1.17 -10.61 -6.85
N ARG A 291 -0.24 -10.70 -7.81
CA ARG A 291 1.15 -11.07 -7.55
C ARG A 291 1.80 -10.16 -6.51
N ILE A 292 1.65 -8.84 -6.65
CA ILE A 292 2.16 -7.85 -5.68
C ILE A 292 1.53 -8.07 -4.30
N PHE A 293 0.23 -8.34 -4.24
CA PHE A 293 -0.46 -8.64 -2.99
C PHE A 293 0.11 -9.90 -2.32
N PHE A 294 0.28 -11.00 -3.06
CA PHE A 294 0.87 -12.23 -2.53
C PHE A 294 2.32 -12.03 -2.11
N SER A 295 3.13 -11.38 -2.95
CA SER A 295 4.53 -11.04 -2.64
C SER A 295 4.64 -10.22 -1.36
N SER A 296 3.84 -9.15 -1.23
CA SER A 296 3.84 -8.31 -0.02
C SER A 296 3.31 -9.03 1.21
N THR A 297 2.43 -10.03 1.03
CA THR A 297 1.94 -10.86 2.12
C THR A 297 2.99 -11.88 2.56
N ALA A 298 3.70 -12.50 1.62
CA ALA A 298 4.83 -13.40 1.91
C ALA A 298 5.95 -12.67 2.68
N LYS A 299 6.21 -11.41 2.33
CA LYS A 299 7.18 -10.55 3.01
C LYS A 299 6.83 -10.19 4.47
N LYS A 300 5.67 -10.57 4.98
CA LYS A 300 5.39 -10.50 6.42
C LYS A 300 6.09 -11.60 7.22
N LYS A 301 6.58 -12.63 6.56
CA LYS A 301 7.39 -13.68 7.15
C LYS A 301 8.86 -13.38 6.87
N ASN A 302 9.69 -13.44 7.91
CA ASN A 302 11.11 -13.23 7.82
C ASN A 302 11.77 -14.29 6.92
N PRO A 303 12.44 -13.90 5.82
CA PRO A 303 13.04 -14.84 4.88
C PRO A 303 14.28 -15.54 5.45
N ILE A 304 14.97 -14.95 6.43
CA ILE A 304 16.16 -15.54 7.08
C ILE A 304 15.78 -16.79 7.89
N GLY A 305 14.53 -16.89 8.35
CA GLY A 305 14.02 -18.08 9.02
C GLY A 305 14.49 -18.29 10.46
N LEU A 306 15.20 -17.33 11.04
CA LEU A 306 15.65 -17.37 12.42
C LEU A 306 14.58 -16.87 13.39
N ASN A 307 14.43 -17.54 14.52
CA ASN A 307 13.65 -17.03 15.64
C ASN A 307 14.42 -15.94 16.36
N THR A 308 13.83 -14.73 16.42
CA THR A 308 14.45 -13.57 17.02
C THR A 308 13.90 -13.28 18.42
N LYS A 309 14.72 -12.67 19.29
CA LYS A 309 14.22 -12.06 20.52
C LYS A 309 13.32 -10.88 20.14
N PRO A 310 12.07 -10.82 20.62
CA PRO A 310 11.16 -9.73 20.26
C PRO A 310 11.69 -8.38 20.71
N ILE A 311 11.85 -7.44 19.78
CA ILE A 311 12.13 -6.04 20.08
C ILE A 311 10.86 -5.39 20.65
N SER A 312 10.96 -4.86 21.85
CA SER A 312 9.85 -4.24 22.60
C SER A 312 10.06 -2.75 22.83
N ARG A 313 11.31 -2.32 22.92
CA ARG A 313 11.70 -0.93 23.15
C ARG A 313 12.80 -0.51 22.18
N ILE A 314 12.61 0.63 21.53
CA ILE A 314 13.59 1.23 20.62
C ILE A 314 14.02 2.62 21.09
N GLY A 315 15.30 2.94 20.87
CA GLY A 315 15.83 4.29 20.91
C GLY A 315 15.76 4.92 19.51
N VAL A 316 15.34 6.17 19.40
CA VAL A 316 15.39 6.93 18.15
C VAL A 316 16.25 8.16 18.38
N LEU A 317 17.35 8.30 17.65
CA LEU A 317 18.24 9.45 17.72
C LEU A 317 17.91 10.43 16.60
N GLY A 318 17.60 11.67 16.97
CA GLY A 318 17.05 12.70 16.10
C GLY A 318 15.53 12.73 16.14
N ALA A 319 14.96 13.81 16.64
CA ALA A 319 13.52 14.08 16.74
C ALA A 319 12.98 14.88 15.53
N GLY A 320 13.76 14.97 14.45
CA GLY A 320 13.38 15.61 13.20
C GLY A 320 12.24 14.86 12.48
N PHE A 321 12.02 15.21 11.21
CA PHE A 321 10.92 14.67 10.42
C PHE A 321 10.94 13.13 10.29
N MET A 322 12.14 12.54 10.02
CA MET A 322 12.29 11.08 9.88
C MET A 322 12.16 10.39 11.24
N GLY A 323 12.90 10.79 12.26
CA GLY A 323 12.84 10.16 13.58
C GLY A 323 11.45 10.25 14.23
N ALA A 324 10.76 11.39 14.12
CA ALA A 324 9.37 11.49 14.55
C ALA A 324 8.44 10.54 13.80
N GLY A 325 8.69 10.31 12.51
CA GLY A 325 7.95 9.34 11.68
C GLY A 325 8.19 7.90 12.12
N ILE A 326 9.45 7.53 12.40
CA ILE A 326 9.85 6.20 12.91
C ILE A 326 9.22 5.97 14.30
N ALA A 327 9.30 6.97 15.20
CA ALA A 327 8.64 6.90 16.50
C ALA A 327 7.12 6.70 16.36
N GLU A 328 6.47 7.43 15.44
CA GLU A 328 5.02 7.33 15.21
C GLU A 328 4.59 5.91 14.78
N VAL A 329 5.27 5.31 13.81
CA VAL A 329 4.91 3.97 13.35
C VAL A 329 5.17 2.92 14.42
N SER A 330 6.20 3.09 15.23
CA SER A 330 6.56 2.20 16.33
C SER A 330 5.53 2.20 17.45
N ILE A 331 5.21 3.38 18.01
CA ILE A 331 4.24 3.47 19.13
C ILE A 331 2.84 3.05 18.73
N LYS A 332 2.43 3.26 17.48
CA LYS A 332 1.14 2.79 16.94
C LYS A 332 1.03 1.28 16.88
N ASN A 333 2.15 0.59 16.74
CA ASN A 333 2.23 -0.86 16.68
C ASN A 333 2.71 -1.51 18.00
N GLY A 334 2.57 -0.77 19.10
CA GLY A 334 2.77 -1.30 20.45
C GLY A 334 4.23 -1.39 20.90
N ILE A 335 5.15 -0.70 20.23
CA ILE A 335 6.57 -0.63 20.57
C ILE A 335 6.80 0.62 21.41
N ASP A 336 7.52 0.50 22.52
CA ASP A 336 7.88 1.64 23.33
C ASP A 336 9.08 2.37 22.72
N VAL A 337 9.03 3.71 22.69
CA VAL A 337 10.04 4.54 22.06
C VAL A 337 10.64 5.52 23.06
N PHE A 338 11.96 5.50 23.14
CA PHE A 338 12.74 6.57 23.73
C PHE A 338 13.35 7.42 22.61
N ILE A 339 13.01 8.71 22.53
CA ILE A 339 13.56 9.61 21.50
C ILE A 339 14.57 10.57 22.12
N LYS A 340 15.75 10.67 21.51
CA LYS A 340 16.83 11.55 21.95
C LYS A 340 17.11 12.57 20.86
N ASP A 341 17.27 13.83 21.26
CA ASP A 341 17.71 14.92 20.38
C ASP A 341 18.60 15.86 21.17
N VAL A 342 19.25 16.80 20.51
CA VAL A 342 20.05 17.87 21.17
C VAL A 342 19.18 18.93 21.82
N SER A 343 17.88 18.92 21.58
CA SER A 343 16.92 19.95 22.05
C SER A 343 15.61 19.35 22.52
N ASP A 344 15.22 19.63 23.77
CA ASP A 344 13.91 19.31 24.32
C ASP A 344 12.76 19.94 23.51
N ALA A 345 13.00 21.10 22.91
CA ALA A 345 12.01 21.76 22.07
C ALA A 345 11.68 20.93 20.83
N THR A 346 12.69 20.33 20.18
CA THR A 346 12.51 19.47 19.02
C THR A 346 11.76 18.19 19.39
N ILE A 347 12.10 17.58 20.53
CA ILE A 347 11.42 16.39 21.06
C ILE A 347 9.94 16.70 21.33
N SER A 348 9.66 17.84 21.99
CA SER A 348 8.31 18.29 22.28
C SER A 348 7.49 18.56 21.02
N GLN A 349 8.09 19.19 20.00
CA GLN A 349 7.45 19.45 18.70
C GLN A 349 7.09 18.14 17.98
N SER A 350 7.99 17.16 17.96
CA SER A 350 7.74 15.85 17.35
C SER A 350 6.57 15.13 18.04
N LYS A 351 6.54 15.11 19.37
CA LYS A 351 5.45 14.53 20.17
C LYS A 351 4.12 15.24 19.92
N GLN A 352 4.14 16.58 19.83
CA GLN A 352 2.95 17.37 19.51
C GLN A 352 2.43 17.08 18.09
N MET A 353 3.32 16.92 17.11
CA MET A 353 2.94 16.57 15.72
C MET A 353 2.25 15.21 15.67
N ILE A 354 2.81 14.20 16.32
CA ILE A 354 2.22 12.86 16.41
C ILE A 354 0.85 12.94 17.11
N TRP A 355 0.76 13.66 18.22
CA TRP A 355 -0.49 13.86 18.96
C TRP A 355 -1.58 14.49 18.09
N LYS A 356 -1.27 15.53 17.31
CA LYS A 356 -2.20 16.16 16.36
C LYS A 356 -2.75 15.15 15.33
N ARG A 357 -1.90 14.25 14.83
CA ARG A 357 -2.31 13.18 13.89
C ARG A 357 -3.23 12.16 14.56
N LEU A 358 -2.93 11.75 15.79
CA LEU A 358 -3.80 10.86 16.58
C LEU A 358 -5.16 11.52 16.87
N GLN A 359 -5.18 12.79 17.28
CA GLN A 359 -6.41 13.56 17.52
C GLN A 359 -7.28 13.67 16.25
N LYS A 360 -6.67 13.80 15.08
CA LYS A 360 -7.41 13.76 13.80
C LYS A 360 -8.15 12.43 13.61
N LYS A 361 -7.50 11.30 13.93
CA LYS A 361 -8.15 9.97 13.90
C LYS A 361 -9.27 9.84 14.94
N VAL A 362 -9.09 10.41 16.14
CA VAL A 362 -10.13 10.45 17.16
C VAL A 362 -11.34 11.24 16.68
N LYS A 363 -11.14 12.43 16.10
CA LYS A 363 -12.23 13.23 15.49
C LYS A 363 -12.96 12.48 14.38
N GLN A 364 -12.25 11.66 13.63
CA GLN A 364 -12.80 10.78 12.58
C GLN A 364 -13.44 9.51 13.15
N LYS A 365 -13.39 9.30 14.46
CA LYS A 365 -13.87 8.09 15.17
C LYS A 365 -13.22 6.79 14.66
N ALA A 366 -12.02 6.88 14.12
CA ALA A 366 -11.17 5.77 13.69
C ALA A 366 -10.18 5.34 14.80
N LEU A 367 -10.19 6.04 15.94
CA LEU A 367 -9.40 5.75 17.12
C LEU A 367 -10.17 6.25 18.37
N SER A 368 -10.14 5.47 19.48
CA SER A 368 -10.72 5.94 20.73
C SER A 368 -9.84 7.00 21.39
N PRO A 369 -10.40 7.94 22.18
CA PRO A 369 -9.59 8.89 22.95
C PRO A 369 -8.62 8.20 23.92
N LEU A 370 -9.04 7.07 24.51
CA LEU A 370 -8.22 6.30 25.46
C LEU A 370 -7.01 5.66 24.71
N ASP A 371 -7.26 5.04 23.56
CA ASP A 371 -6.18 4.42 22.79
C ASP A 371 -5.20 5.47 22.25
N ALA A 372 -5.69 6.65 21.84
CA ALA A 372 -4.81 7.75 21.45
C ALA A 372 -3.87 8.15 22.58
N LYS A 373 -4.37 8.21 23.83
CA LYS A 373 -3.54 8.47 25.02
C LYS A 373 -2.56 7.31 25.26
N ARG A 374 -3.02 6.06 25.23
CA ARG A 374 -2.14 4.89 25.40
C ARG A 374 -1.01 4.88 24.38
N ILE A 375 -1.30 5.19 23.11
CA ILE A 375 -0.30 5.25 22.04
C ILE A 375 0.74 6.32 22.33
N ILE A 376 0.35 7.57 22.62
CA ILE A 376 1.31 8.65 22.83
C ILE A 376 2.14 8.47 24.11
N HIS A 377 1.60 7.79 25.14
CA HIS A 377 2.34 7.47 26.35
C HIS A 377 3.45 6.42 26.17
N ARG A 378 3.47 5.69 25.03
CA ARG A 378 4.60 4.83 24.67
C ARG A 378 5.85 5.60 24.20
N MET A 379 5.74 6.93 24.05
CA MET A 379 6.86 7.77 23.65
C MET A 379 7.33 8.60 24.84
N SER A 380 8.56 8.36 25.27
CA SER A 380 9.35 9.19 26.18
C SER A 380 10.54 9.80 25.44
N GLY A 381 11.24 10.74 26.04
CA GLY A 381 12.47 11.27 25.48
C GLY A 381 13.07 12.41 26.29
N ASN A 382 14.37 12.59 26.15
CA ASN A 382 15.16 13.69 26.71
C ASN A 382 16.43 13.92 25.85
N ILE A 383 17.32 14.80 26.31
CA ILE A 383 18.57 15.15 25.63
C ILE A 383 19.76 14.25 26.03
N GLU A 384 19.57 13.36 27.01
CA GLU A 384 20.62 12.51 27.56
C GLU A 384 20.59 11.10 26.95
N PHE A 385 21.73 10.42 26.95
CA PHE A 385 21.85 9.01 26.48
C PHE A 385 21.47 7.97 27.55
N SER A 386 21.32 8.35 28.82
CA SER A 386 21.18 7.44 29.95
C SER A 386 20.06 6.41 29.82
N ASP A 387 18.95 6.74 29.20
CA ASP A 387 17.82 5.85 29.02
C ASP A 387 17.99 4.82 27.88
N LEU A 388 19.06 4.94 27.07
CA LEU A 388 19.39 3.98 26.03
C LEU A 388 19.86 2.63 26.58
N SER A 389 20.27 2.55 27.85
CA SER A 389 20.67 1.27 28.49
C SER A 389 19.55 0.21 28.54
N ARG A 390 18.31 0.61 28.24
CA ARG A 390 17.11 -0.27 28.31
C ARG A 390 16.48 -0.55 26.97
N VAL A 391 17.11 -0.19 25.86
CA VAL A 391 16.55 -0.41 24.52
C VAL A 391 17.15 -1.66 23.88
N ASP A 392 16.35 -2.33 23.06
CA ASP A 392 16.76 -3.52 22.30
C ASP A 392 17.43 -3.12 20.96
N LEU A 393 17.02 -1.97 20.42
CA LEU A 393 17.46 -1.44 19.13
C LEU A 393 17.55 0.09 19.22
N VAL A 394 18.61 0.68 18.68
CA VAL A 394 18.74 2.12 18.45
C VAL A 394 18.66 2.38 16.95
N ILE A 395 17.82 3.34 16.53
CA ILE A 395 17.73 3.81 15.14
C ILE A 395 18.17 5.27 15.09
N GLU A 396 19.32 5.56 14.47
CA GLU A 396 19.76 6.91 14.29
C GLU A 396 19.17 7.53 13.02
N ALA A 397 18.67 8.75 13.13
CA ALA A 397 18.08 9.58 12.09
C ALA A 397 18.55 11.04 12.23
N VAL A 398 19.85 11.21 12.45
CA VAL A 398 20.52 12.49 12.58
C VAL A 398 20.96 13.06 11.24
N PHE A 399 21.71 14.16 11.21
CA PHE A 399 22.22 14.76 9.98
C PHE A 399 23.10 13.79 9.19
N GLU A 400 23.04 13.89 7.86
CA GLU A 400 23.72 13.01 6.90
C GLU A 400 25.20 13.40 6.79
N ASN A 401 25.99 12.98 7.77
CA ASN A 401 27.44 13.20 7.85
C ASN A 401 28.07 11.95 8.47
N ILE A 402 29.02 11.34 7.77
CA ILE A 402 29.61 10.06 8.12
C ILE A 402 30.36 10.11 9.46
N GLU A 403 31.14 11.17 9.70
CA GLU A 403 31.93 11.30 10.92
C GLU A 403 31.02 11.48 12.14
N LEU A 404 29.98 12.32 12.02
CA LEU A 404 28.96 12.46 13.08
C LEU A 404 28.29 11.12 13.39
N LYS A 405 27.97 10.32 12.37
CA LYS A 405 27.32 9.02 12.59
C LYS A 405 28.28 8.01 13.28
N LYS A 406 29.56 8.01 12.93
CA LYS A 406 30.59 7.21 13.63
C LYS A 406 30.71 7.61 15.11
N GLU A 407 30.77 8.91 15.41
CA GLU A 407 30.79 9.43 16.78
C GLU A 407 29.54 8.98 17.56
N ILE A 408 28.34 9.10 16.96
CA ILE A 408 27.09 8.68 17.58
C ILE A 408 27.07 7.18 17.84
N ILE A 409 27.55 6.35 16.92
CA ILE A 409 27.63 4.89 17.11
C ILE A 409 28.51 4.57 18.33
N ALA A 410 29.68 5.18 18.44
CA ALA A 410 30.58 4.99 19.57
C ALA A 410 29.94 5.42 20.90
N GLU A 411 29.20 6.55 20.89
CA GLU A 411 28.49 7.04 22.07
C GLU A 411 27.34 6.09 22.48
N VAL A 412 26.55 5.60 21.49
CA VAL A 412 25.50 4.62 21.74
C VAL A 412 26.07 3.33 22.32
N GLU A 413 27.18 2.81 21.77
CA GLU A 413 27.82 1.59 22.28
C GLU A 413 28.28 1.76 23.74
N SER A 414 28.65 2.96 24.17
CA SER A 414 29.07 3.22 25.55
C SER A 414 27.90 3.26 26.55
N HIS A 415 26.67 3.47 26.06
CA HIS A 415 25.47 3.63 26.89
C HIS A 415 24.47 2.46 26.74
N THR A 416 24.76 1.46 25.93
CA THR A 416 23.87 0.33 25.63
C THR A 416 24.51 -1.02 26.02
N ASN A 417 23.67 -2.04 26.12
CA ASN A 417 24.13 -3.40 26.35
C ASN A 417 24.81 -3.98 25.10
N ASP A 418 25.60 -5.04 25.27
CA ASP A 418 26.37 -5.67 24.19
C ASP A 418 25.49 -6.31 23.10
N ASP A 419 24.26 -6.70 23.41
CA ASP A 419 23.30 -7.29 22.48
C ASP A 419 22.38 -6.23 21.83
N THR A 420 22.58 -4.94 22.12
CA THR A 420 21.80 -3.86 21.51
C THR A 420 22.17 -3.69 20.04
N ILE A 421 21.17 -3.70 19.17
CA ILE A 421 21.32 -3.47 17.72
C ILE A 421 21.40 -1.96 17.47
N ILE A 422 22.27 -1.53 16.57
CA ILE A 422 22.39 -0.13 16.16
C ILE A 422 22.13 -0.04 14.65
N ALA A 423 21.05 0.65 14.30
CA ALA A 423 20.63 0.83 12.93
C ALA A 423 20.77 2.29 12.47
N SER A 424 21.28 2.51 11.27
CA SER A 424 21.30 3.82 10.63
C SER A 424 20.12 3.96 9.65
N ASN A 425 19.45 5.12 9.67
CA ASN A 425 18.44 5.49 8.68
C ASN A 425 19.05 6.35 7.54
N THR A 426 20.34 6.27 7.32
CA THR A 426 20.98 6.94 6.17
C THR A 426 20.33 6.53 4.86
N SER A 427 20.34 7.42 3.87
CA SER A 427 19.82 7.15 2.52
C SER A 427 20.91 6.81 1.51
N SER A 428 22.19 7.07 1.85
CA SER A 428 23.30 7.01 0.87
C SER A 428 24.66 6.66 1.47
N LEU A 429 24.89 6.95 2.76
CA LEU A 429 26.19 6.71 3.39
C LEU A 429 26.42 5.22 3.65
N SER A 430 27.64 4.74 3.47
CA SER A 430 28.01 3.35 3.65
C SER A 430 27.84 2.88 5.10
N ILE A 431 27.00 1.88 5.30
CA ILE A 431 26.84 1.18 6.58
C ILE A 431 28.14 0.43 6.94
N THR A 432 28.82 -0.11 5.94
CA THR A 432 30.12 -0.79 6.11
C THR A 432 31.16 0.15 6.71
N GLU A 433 31.26 1.38 6.22
CA GLU A 433 32.19 2.38 6.75
C GLU A 433 31.87 2.76 8.19
N MET A 434 30.57 2.86 8.54
CA MET A 434 30.14 3.07 9.92
C MET A 434 30.50 1.87 10.83
N ALA A 435 30.33 0.65 10.32
CA ALA A 435 30.59 -0.58 11.08
C ALA A 435 32.09 -0.79 11.38
N VAL A 436 33.00 -0.39 10.50
CA VAL A 436 34.46 -0.53 10.70
C VAL A 436 34.94 0.17 11.97
N SER A 437 34.34 1.29 12.35
CA SER A 437 34.71 2.05 13.54
C SER A 437 33.99 1.58 14.81
N ALA A 438 33.01 0.71 14.70
CA ALA A 438 32.23 0.20 15.84
C ALA A 438 33.00 -0.88 16.61
N LYS A 439 32.75 -0.98 17.91
CA LYS A 439 33.27 -2.08 18.76
C LYS A 439 32.57 -3.40 18.48
N ARG A 440 31.32 -3.34 18.04
CA ARG A 440 30.43 -4.47 17.76
C ARG A 440 29.88 -4.39 16.32
N PRO A 441 30.74 -4.51 15.29
CA PRO A 441 30.34 -4.32 13.90
C PRO A 441 29.26 -5.31 13.44
N GLU A 442 29.12 -6.46 14.10
CA GLU A 442 28.09 -7.46 13.85
C GLU A 442 26.67 -6.98 14.23
N ASN A 443 26.57 -5.99 15.12
CA ASN A 443 25.31 -5.38 15.56
C ASN A 443 24.93 -4.13 14.74
N ILE A 444 25.76 -3.73 13.77
CA ILE A 444 25.51 -2.55 12.93
C ILE A 444 24.74 -2.97 11.67
N ILE A 445 23.68 -2.20 11.33
CA ILE A 445 22.81 -2.47 10.19
C ILE A 445 22.19 -1.16 9.67
N GLY A 446 21.74 -1.16 8.42
CA GLY A 446 20.90 -0.08 7.90
C GLY A 446 19.40 -0.42 7.99
N MET A 447 18.61 0.56 8.39
CA MET A 447 17.14 0.52 8.32
C MET A 447 16.65 1.77 7.56
N HIS A 448 16.66 1.71 6.23
CA HIS A 448 16.34 2.85 5.38
C HIS A 448 14.83 2.98 5.20
N TYR A 449 14.25 3.97 5.92
CA TYR A 449 12.85 4.34 5.82
C TYR A 449 12.64 5.41 4.76
N PHE A 450 11.54 5.31 4.03
CA PHE A 450 11.17 6.30 3.02
C PHE A 450 10.26 7.40 3.58
N SER A 451 10.45 8.60 3.09
CA SER A 451 9.72 9.81 3.50
C SER A 451 8.39 9.98 2.73
N PRO A 452 7.27 10.28 3.42
CA PRO A 452 7.03 10.34 4.87
C PRO A 452 6.86 8.95 5.49
N VAL A 453 7.60 8.63 6.56
CA VAL A 453 7.63 7.29 7.17
C VAL A 453 6.26 6.68 7.45
N PRO A 454 5.24 7.40 7.97
CA PRO A 454 3.93 6.80 8.23
C PRO A 454 3.11 6.45 6.98
N LEU A 455 3.52 6.88 5.80
CA LEU A 455 2.78 6.69 4.54
C LEU A 455 3.49 5.73 3.58
N MET A 456 4.81 5.77 3.56
CA MET A 456 5.61 4.93 2.67
C MET A 456 5.67 3.50 3.20
N PRO A 457 5.29 2.50 2.39
CA PRO A 457 5.19 1.12 2.86
C PRO A 457 6.53 0.38 2.93
N LEU A 458 7.55 0.79 2.16
CA LEU A 458 8.83 0.09 2.06
C LEU A 458 9.75 0.39 3.25
N LEU A 459 10.55 -0.62 3.61
CA LEU A 459 11.73 -0.52 4.45
C LEU A 459 12.84 -1.39 3.85
N GLU A 460 13.99 -0.81 3.54
CA GLU A 460 15.19 -1.55 3.16
C GLU A 460 15.98 -1.90 4.42
N ILE A 461 16.27 -3.19 4.59
CA ILE A 461 17.16 -3.73 5.62
C ILE A 461 18.52 -3.91 4.99
N VAL A 462 19.45 -3.00 5.29
CA VAL A 462 20.74 -2.90 4.60
C VAL A 462 21.80 -3.66 5.38
N ARG A 463 22.31 -4.73 4.80
CA ARG A 463 23.31 -5.61 5.43
C ARG A 463 24.71 -5.30 4.95
N THR A 464 25.65 -5.28 5.88
CA THR A 464 27.10 -5.35 5.60
C THR A 464 27.57 -6.81 5.60
N LYS A 465 28.83 -7.03 5.24
CA LYS A 465 29.46 -8.37 5.34
C LYS A 465 29.62 -8.85 6.80
N THR A 466 29.66 -7.91 7.76
CA THR A 466 29.84 -8.21 9.20
C THR A 466 28.53 -8.34 9.95
N THR A 467 27.43 -7.78 9.45
CA THR A 467 26.11 -7.82 10.09
C THR A 467 25.68 -9.27 10.37
N ALA A 468 25.41 -9.61 11.62
CA ALA A 468 24.95 -10.93 12.01
C ALA A 468 23.55 -11.25 11.46
N ASP A 469 23.29 -12.50 11.06
CA ASP A 469 21.98 -12.94 10.57
C ASP A 469 20.86 -12.70 11.59
N GLN A 470 21.15 -12.89 12.87
CA GLN A 470 20.22 -12.65 13.97
C GLN A 470 19.79 -11.16 14.05
N VAL A 471 20.73 -10.24 13.78
CA VAL A 471 20.49 -8.79 13.76
C VAL A 471 19.60 -8.42 12.57
N ALA A 472 19.91 -8.93 11.39
CA ALA A 472 19.11 -8.69 10.19
C ALA A 472 17.70 -9.26 10.34
N ALA A 473 17.56 -10.46 10.90
CA ALA A 473 16.28 -11.09 11.19
C ALA A 473 15.44 -10.26 12.17
N ALA A 474 16.04 -9.77 13.27
CA ALA A 474 15.36 -8.94 14.26
C ALA A 474 14.90 -7.60 13.67
N CYS A 475 15.74 -6.96 12.84
CA CYS A 475 15.39 -5.71 12.15
C CYS A 475 14.28 -5.90 11.09
N TYR A 476 14.27 -7.06 10.42
CA TYR A 476 13.19 -7.42 9.53
C TYR A 476 11.85 -7.57 10.29
N ASP A 477 11.85 -8.35 11.38
CA ASP A 477 10.66 -8.61 12.19
C ASP A 477 10.09 -7.33 12.80
N ILE A 478 10.93 -6.42 13.29
CA ILE A 478 10.46 -5.14 13.82
C ILE A 478 9.90 -4.25 12.72
N GLY A 479 10.49 -4.24 11.52
CA GLY A 479 9.96 -3.54 10.36
C GLY A 479 8.56 -4.02 9.98
N VAL A 480 8.36 -5.34 9.92
CA VAL A 480 7.04 -5.95 9.70
C VAL A 480 6.06 -5.56 10.81
N LYS A 481 6.48 -5.60 12.08
CA LYS A 481 5.66 -5.16 13.23
C LYS A 481 5.26 -3.69 13.13
N GLN A 482 6.12 -2.83 12.59
CA GLN A 482 5.82 -1.42 12.29
C GLN A 482 4.85 -1.23 11.10
N GLY A 483 4.46 -2.31 10.42
CA GLY A 483 3.55 -2.30 9.26
C GLY A 483 4.25 -2.00 7.95
N LYS A 484 5.56 -2.26 7.86
CA LYS A 484 6.35 -2.11 6.64
C LYS A 484 6.37 -3.40 5.83
N THR A 485 6.61 -3.24 4.53
CA THR A 485 7.06 -4.32 3.64
C THR A 485 8.57 -4.22 3.56
N CYS A 486 9.25 -5.23 4.05
CA CYS A 486 10.71 -5.23 4.12
C CYS A 486 11.33 -5.97 2.93
N ILE A 487 12.45 -5.45 2.43
CA ILE A 487 13.37 -6.15 1.54
C ILE A 487 14.77 -6.12 2.17
N ILE A 488 15.55 -7.15 1.94
CA ILE A 488 16.96 -7.20 2.37
C ILE A 488 17.80 -6.75 1.18
N VAL A 489 18.75 -5.84 1.44
CA VAL A 489 19.67 -5.34 0.43
C VAL A 489 21.10 -5.34 0.98
N LYS A 490 22.10 -5.50 0.10
CA LYS A 490 23.50 -5.29 0.47
C LYS A 490 23.81 -3.79 0.55
N ASP A 491 24.77 -3.45 1.41
CA ASP A 491 25.32 -2.09 1.49
C ASP A 491 26.01 -1.73 0.17
N SER A 492 25.46 -0.74 -0.49
CA SER A 492 25.99 -0.17 -1.74
C SER A 492 25.49 1.28 -1.87
N PRO A 493 26.14 2.15 -2.65
CA PRO A 493 25.69 3.53 -2.84
C PRO A 493 24.23 3.62 -3.28
N GLY A 494 23.39 4.31 -2.49
CA GLY A 494 21.96 4.46 -2.74
C GLY A 494 21.12 3.19 -2.51
N PHE A 495 21.72 2.13 -1.97
CA PHE A 495 21.10 0.81 -1.71
C PHE A 495 20.43 0.23 -2.96
N TYR A 496 19.12 0.00 -2.97
CA TYR A 496 18.41 -0.42 -4.18
C TYR A 496 17.55 0.70 -4.78
N VAL A 497 16.65 1.28 -3.99
CA VAL A 497 15.64 2.21 -4.54
C VAL A 497 16.26 3.52 -5.02
N ASN A 498 17.15 4.13 -4.23
CA ASN A 498 17.82 5.36 -4.65
C ASN A 498 18.80 5.08 -5.81
N ARG A 499 19.40 3.89 -5.84
CA ARG A 499 20.27 3.45 -6.91
C ARG A 499 19.55 3.42 -8.26
N ILE A 500 18.36 2.82 -8.34
CA ILE A 500 17.58 2.80 -9.60
C ILE A 500 16.94 4.15 -9.94
N LEU A 501 16.76 5.02 -8.93
CA LEU A 501 16.16 6.34 -9.12
C LEU A 501 17.20 7.38 -9.62
N SER A 502 18.47 7.22 -9.26
CA SER A 502 19.52 8.19 -9.60
C SER A 502 19.75 8.35 -11.10
N PRO A 503 19.96 7.28 -11.91
CA PRO A 503 20.12 7.41 -13.36
C PRO A 503 18.84 7.94 -14.05
N TYR A 504 17.65 7.58 -13.55
CA TYR A 504 16.39 8.14 -14.03
C TYR A 504 16.30 9.67 -13.82
N MET A 505 16.69 10.16 -12.65
CA MET A 505 16.71 11.61 -12.39
C MET A 505 17.78 12.34 -13.20
N ASN A 506 18.99 11.76 -13.28
CA ASN A 506 20.07 12.31 -14.09
C ASN A 506 19.69 12.41 -15.56
N GLU A 507 19.10 11.37 -16.13
CA GLU A 507 18.66 11.36 -17.52
C GLU A 507 17.58 12.42 -17.81
N ALA A 508 16.66 12.64 -16.84
CA ALA A 508 15.69 13.73 -16.96
C ALA A 508 16.38 15.12 -16.99
N LEU A 509 17.43 15.32 -16.20
CA LEU A 509 18.21 16.55 -16.19
C LEU A 509 19.03 16.72 -17.48
N LEU A 510 19.63 15.65 -17.99
CA LEU A 510 20.33 15.68 -19.27
C LEU A 510 19.40 16.11 -20.42
N MET A 511 18.16 15.61 -20.44
CA MET A 511 17.16 16.08 -21.41
C MET A 511 16.82 17.57 -21.22
N VAL A 512 16.84 18.07 -19.98
CA VAL A 512 16.71 19.52 -19.70
C VAL A 512 17.91 20.27 -20.25
N ASP A 513 19.15 19.78 -20.06
CA ASP A 513 20.39 20.38 -20.56
C ASP A 513 20.42 20.39 -22.10
N GLU A 514 19.90 19.37 -22.74
CA GLU A 514 19.71 19.30 -24.20
C GLU A 514 18.71 20.32 -24.74
N GLY A 515 17.97 21.05 -23.89
CA GLY A 515 16.94 22.02 -24.28
C GLY A 515 15.52 21.49 -24.22
N GLY A 516 15.29 20.28 -23.72
CA GLY A 516 13.97 19.66 -23.58
C GLY A 516 13.03 20.45 -22.66
N ASP A 517 11.73 20.47 -22.99
CA ASP A 517 10.72 21.16 -22.17
C ASP A 517 10.40 20.38 -20.91
N VAL A 518 10.62 20.99 -19.74
CA VAL A 518 10.38 20.43 -18.41
C VAL A 518 8.98 19.82 -18.26
N GLY A 519 7.97 20.57 -18.73
CA GLY A 519 6.59 20.11 -18.65
C GLY A 519 6.30 18.91 -19.55
N SER A 520 6.96 18.80 -20.69
CA SER A 520 6.82 17.68 -21.63
C SER A 520 7.46 16.41 -21.09
N ILE A 521 8.64 16.52 -20.48
CA ILE A 521 9.33 15.39 -19.82
C ILE A 521 8.43 14.79 -18.72
N ASP A 522 7.94 15.63 -17.81
CA ASP A 522 7.07 15.18 -16.72
C ASP A 522 5.74 14.58 -17.24
N ARG A 523 5.13 15.20 -18.26
CA ARG A 523 3.89 14.69 -18.86
C ARG A 523 4.08 13.35 -19.56
N ALA A 524 5.19 13.15 -20.27
CA ALA A 524 5.49 11.91 -20.97
C ALA A 524 5.54 10.72 -20.02
N ILE A 525 6.16 10.90 -18.87
CA ILE A 525 6.28 9.85 -17.85
C ILE A 525 4.98 9.61 -17.10
N LYS A 526 4.24 10.66 -16.78
CA LYS A 526 2.89 10.50 -16.21
C LYS A 526 1.97 9.73 -17.19
N ALA A 527 2.06 10.03 -18.48
CA ALA A 527 1.32 9.31 -19.51
C ALA A 527 1.72 7.83 -19.66
N LYS A 528 2.82 7.38 -19.07
CA LYS A 528 3.25 5.98 -18.98
C LYS A 528 2.86 5.33 -17.63
N GLY A 529 2.24 6.08 -16.72
CA GLY A 529 1.65 5.55 -15.50
C GLY A 529 2.37 5.89 -14.19
N LEU A 530 3.52 6.56 -14.20
CA LEU A 530 4.13 7.04 -12.97
C LEU A 530 3.26 8.15 -12.34
N PRO A 531 3.15 8.18 -10.99
CA PRO A 531 2.28 9.14 -10.29
C PRO A 531 2.80 10.57 -10.39
N ILE A 532 4.11 10.75 -10.57
CA ILE A 532 4.80 12.03 -10.62
C ILE A 532 5.91 11.99 -11.67
N GLY A 533 6.14 13.11 -12.35
CA GLY A 533 7.28 13.23 -13.26
C GLY A 533 8.60 13.48 -12.52
N PRO A 534 9.76 13.21 -13.15
CA PRO A 534 11.07 13.27 -12.50
C PRO A 534 11.41 14.67 -11.96
N LEU A 535 11.12 15.72 -12.71
CA LEU A 535 11.43 17.08 -12.32
C LEU A 535 10.51 17.59 -11.20
N SER A 536 9.22 17.21 -11.24
CA SER A 536 8.30 17.42 -10.11
C SER A 536 8.72 16.62 -8.86
N LEU A 537 9.32 15.44 -9.03
CA LEU A 537 9.84 14.62 -7.91
C LEU A 537 11.03 15.31 -7.25
N MET A 538 11.98 15.83 -8.04
CA MET A 538 13.12 16.60 -7.53
C MET A 538 12.67 17.82 -6.72
N ASP A 539 11.65 18.54 -7.19
CA ASP A 539 11.06 19.65 -6.43
C ASP A 539 10.42 19.18 -5.10
N GLN A 540 9.86 17.98 -5.04
CA GLN A 540 9.29 17.43 -3.79
C GLN A 540 10.37 16.99 -2.80
N VAL A 541 11.44 16.38 -3.28
CA VAL A 541 12.61 15.98 -2.48
C VAL A 541 13.32 17.23 -1.96
N GLY A 542 13.50 18.21 -2.82
CA GLY A 542 14.23 19.46 -2.59
C GLY A 542 15.51 19.50 -3.40
N LEU A 543 15.73 20.60 -4.12
CA LEU A 543 16.88 20.75 -5.01
C LEU A 543 18.23 20.80 -4.27
N ASP A 544 18.23 21.22 -3.00
CA ASP A 544 19.40 21.14 -2.13
C ASP A 544 19.81 19.68 -1.85
N ILE A 545 18.83 18.80 -1.59
CA ILE A 545 19.08 17.37 -1.39
C ILE A 545 19.52 16.72 -2.71
N CYS A 546 18.86 17.04 -3.82
CA CYS A 546 19.25 16.54 -5.13
C CYS A 546 20.69 16.99 -5.49
N ALA A 547 21.05 18.24 -5.22
CA ALA A 547 22.38 18.76 -5.46
C ALA A 547 23.48 18.05 -4.64
N SER A 548 23.15 17.63 -3.42
CA SER A 548 24.07 16.88 -2.54
C SER A 548 24.22 15.41 -2.97
N VAL A 549 23.12 14.76 -3.33
CA VAL A 549 23.10 13.32 -3.70
C VAL A 549 23.66 13.10 -5.11
N MET A 550 23.50 14.06 -6.02
CA MET A 550 24.02 14.00 -7.39
C MET A 550 25.37 14.69 -7.51
N SER A 551 26.18 14.71 -6.44
CA SER A 551 27.56 15.18 -6.51
C SER A 551 28.43 14.19 -7.31
N GLU A 552 29.49 14.70 -7.95
CA GLU A 552 30.44 13.87 -8.71
C GLU A 552 30.97 12.70 -7.86
N GLU A 553 31.26 12.94 -6.57
CA GLU A 553 31.76 11.93 -5.62
C GLU A 553 30.82 10.73 -5.41
N MET A 554 29.52 10.95 -5.50
CA MET A 554 28.53 9.90 -5.27
C MET A 554 28.23 9.13 -6.57
N LEU A 555 28.33 9.80 -7.71
CA LEU A 555 28.11 9.20 -9.02
C LEU A 555 29.34 8.42 -9.48
N ASP A 556 30.57 8.82 -9.10
CA ASP A 556 31.80 8.07 -9.30
C ASP A 556 31.84 6.73 -8.52
N GLN A 557 31.02 6.60 -7.47
CA GLN A 557 30.85 5.35 -6.72
C GLN A 557 29.84 4.38 -7.37
N LEU A 558 29.05 4.84 -8.34
CA LEU A 558 28.25 3.98 -9.20
C LEU A 558 29.19 3.36 -10.23
N ASP A 559 29.16 2.05 -10.34
CA ASP A 559 30.03 1.16 -11.11
C ASP A 559 30.68 1.78 -12.38
N GLU A 560 31.95 1.52 -12.65
CA GLU A 560 32.72 2.01 -13.81
C GLU A 560 32.02 1.77 -15.17
N ASN A 561 31.06 0.85 -15.24
CA ASN A 561 30.24 0.55 -16.41
C ASN A 561 29.09 1.55 -16.68
N GLN A 562 28.84 2.53 -15.78
CA GLN A 562 27.83 3.56 -15.95
C GLN A 562 28.40 4.98 -16.16
N SER A 563 29.62 5.09 -16.66
CA SER A 563 30.31 6.33 -16.98
C SER A 563 29.59 7.10 -18.11
N GLY A 564 28.57 7.85 -17.73
CA GLY A 564 27.86 8.80 -18.61
C GLY A 564 27.98 10.23 -18.09
N PRO A 565 27.56 11.23 -18.87
CA PRO A 565 27.56 12.61 -18.42
C PRO A 565 26.64 12.80 -17.21
N ILE A 566 27.09 13.60 -16.27
CA ILE A 566 26.32 14.01 -15.08
C ILE A 566 25.81 15.42 -15.29
N SER A 567 24.51 15.63 -15.13
CA SER A 567 23.92 16.95 -15.19
C SER A 567 24.16 17.74 -13.89
N LEU A 568 24.70 18.92 -14.02
CA LEU A 568 24.85 19.85 -12.90
C LEU A 568 23.66 20.82 -12.75
N SER A 569 22.58 20.61 -13.51
CA SER A 569 21.43 21.53 -13.52
C SER A 569 20.76 21.67 -12.16
N ALA A 570 20.53 20.58 -11.42
CA ALA A 570 19.94 20.66 -10.09
C ALA A 570 20.81 21.46 -9.12
N LYS A 571 22.13 21.22 -9.13
CA LYS A 571 23.12 21.96 -8.34
C LYS A 571 23.15 23.45 -8.73
N THR A 572 23.17 23.75 -10.03
CA THR A 572 23.15 25.11 -10.55
C THR A 572 21.90 25.88 -10.15
N LEU A 573 20.73 25.24 -10.21
CA LEU A 573 19.47 25.84 -9.79
C LEU A 573 19.43 26.13 -8.28
N TYR A 574 20.06 25.26 -7.48
CA TYR A 574 20.20 25.50 -6.04
C TYR A 574 21.23 26.59 -5.73
N ASP A 575 22.47 26.44 -6.19
CA ASP A 575 23.59 27.32 -5.81
C ASP A 575 23.45 28.76 -6.38
N LYS A 576 23.11 28.87 -7.67
CA LYS A 576 23.00 30.20 -8.35
C LYS A 576 21.58 30.78 -8.24
N GLY A 577 20.54 29.92 -8.23
CA GLY A 577 19.15 30.34 -8.24
C GLY A 577 18.52 30.43 -6.87
N GLY A 578 19.10 29.82 -5.84
CA GLY A 578 18.52 29.72 -4.50
C GLY A 578 17.19 28.92 -4.51
N LEU A 579 16.96 28.06 -5.53
CA LEU A 579 15.74 27.32 -5.69
C LEU A 579 15.76 26.07 -4.81
N LEU A 580 14.81 25.96 -3.91
CA LEU A 580 14.69 24.85 -2.95
C LEU A 580 13.63 23.82 -3.34
N GLY A 581 12.97 24.00 -4.48
CA GLY A 581 11.82 23.18 -4.86
C GLY A 581 10.55 23.56 -4.09
N LYS A 582 9.67 22.58 -3.89
CA LYS A 582 8.35 22.78 -3.25
C LYS A 582 8.42 23.40 -1.86
N LYS A 583 9.42 23.05 -1.04
CA LYS A 583 9.60 23.60 0.33
C LYS A 583 9.92 25.10 0.33
N GLY A 584 10.63 25.59 -0.69
CA GLY A 584 10.91 27.01 -0.91
C GLY A 584 9.80 27.75 -1.66
N GLY A 585 8.86 27.02 -2.25
CA GLY A 585 7.79 27.55 -3.09
C GLY A 585 8.16 27.67 -4.57
N SER A 586 9.40 27.37 -4.94
CA SER A 586 9.89 27.39 -6.33
C SER A 586 11.08 26.44 -6.53
N GLY A 587 11.07 25.76 -7.67
CA GLY A 587 12.10 24.90 -8.21
C GLY A 587 11.95 24.85 -9.72
N PHE A 588 11.85 23.68 -10.34
CA PHE A 588 11.42 23.53 -11.73
C PHE A 588 10.03 24.11 -11.98
N TYR A 589 9.20 24.08 -10.93
CA TYR A 589 7.86 24.64 -10.93
C TYR A 589 7.68 25.67 -9.81
N ILE A 590 6.67 26.52 -9.98
CA ILE A 590 6.19 27.44 -8.96
C ILE A 590 5.05 26.79 -8.21
N TYR A 591 5.06 26.88 -6.89
CA TYR A 591 4.09 26.28 -5.99
C TYR A 591 3.29 27.32 -5.21
N ASN A 592 2.03 27.03 -4.97
CA ASN A 592 1.22 27.81 -4.04
C ASN A 592 1.71 27.57 -2.61
N LYS A 593 2.23 28.60 -1.96
CA LYS A 593 2.81 28.50 -0.60
C LYS A 593 1.81 28.05 0.47
N LYS A 594 0.49 28.25 0.26
CA LYS A 594 -0.55 27.84 1.22
C LYS A 594 -1.02 26.41 1.00
N THR A 595 -1.24 26.02 -0.25
CA THR A 595 -1.80 24.69 -0.59
C THR A 595 -0.74 23.67 -0.99
N GLY A 596 0.47 24.12 -1.36
CA GLY A 596 1.53 23.27 -1.91
C GLY A 596 1.23 22.73 -3.31
N GLU A 597 0.20 23.26 -3.98
CA GLU A 597 -0.16 22.88 -5.35
C GLU A 597 0.77 23.50 -6.38
N GLN A 598 1.15 22.71 -7.37
CA GLN A 598 1.93 23.16 -8.53
C GLN A 598 1.07 24.11 -9.37
N ILE A 599 1.60 25.30 -9.66
CA ILE A 599 0.91 26.34 -10.43
C ILE A 599 1.31 26.29 -11.90
N LYS A 600 2.61 26.43 -12.17
CA LYS A 600 3.16 26.51 -13.54
C LYS A 600 4.65 26.20 -13.56
N PHE A 601 5.21 26.02 -14.75
CA PHE A 601 6.64 26.00 -14.98
C PHE A 601 7.30 27.30 -14.47
N ASN A 602 8.50 27.17 -13.90
CA ASN A 602 9.27 28.32 -13.43
C ASN A 602 10.20 28.88 -14.54
N PRO A 603 9.88 30.04 -15.14
CA PRO A 603 10.70 30.58 -16.23
C PRO A 603 12.13 30.99 -15.83
N GLU A 604 12.41 31.15 -14.53
CA GLU A 604 13.77 31.43 -14.06
C GLU A 604 14.70 30.23 -14.29
N VAL A 605 14.20 29.03 -14.42
CA VAL A 605 14.99 27.83 -14.75
C VAL A 605 15.72 28.00 -16.07
N ASP A 606 15.03 28.46 -17.12
CA ASP A 606 15.64 28.70 -18.44
C ASP A 606 16.76 29.79 -18.36
N LYS A 607 16.54 30.82 -17.55
CA LYS A 607 17.53 31.90 -17.39
C LYS A 607 18.76 31.45 -16.58
N ILE A 608 18.54 30.75 -15.46
CA ILE A 608 19.63 30.29 -14.57
C ILE A 608 20.52 29.28 -15.29
N LEU A 609 19.91 28.40 -16.09
CA LEU A 609 20.61 27.38 -16.87
C LEU A 609 21.09 27.87 -18.24
N ALA A 610 20.90 29.19 -18.57
CA ALA A 610 21.26 29.79 -19.84
C ALA A 610 20.74 29.01 -21.08
N ARG A 611 19.47 28.63 -21.03
CA ARG A 611 18.81 27.80 -22.07
C ARG A 611 18.16 28.69 -23.14
N ASP A 612 18.90 28.96 -24.19
CA ASP A 612 18.42 29.83 -25.28
C ASP A 612 17.59 29.08 -26.34
N GLN A 613 17.85 27.78 -26.48
CA GLN A 613 17.15 26.95 -27.47
C GLN A 613 16.27 25.90 -26.77
N LYS A 614 15.04 25.75 -27.27
CA LYS A 614 14.12 24.67 -26.87
C LYS A 614 14.06 23.65 -27.99
N ILE A 615 14.33 22.39 -27.66
CA ILE A 615 14.16 21.28 -28.58
C ILE A 615 12.89 20.50 -28.22
N LYS A 616 12.25 19.95 -29.24
CA LYS A 616 11.17 19.00 -29.06
C LYS A 616 11.74 17.60 -29.03
N ILE A 617 11.67 16.95 -27.87
CA ILE A 617 12.00 15.53 -27.74
C ILE A 617 10.69 14.75 -27.94
N GLU A 618 10.72 13.71 -28.76
CA GLU A 618 9.54 12.89 -28.99
C GLU A 618 9.16 12.12 -27.70
N VAL A 619 7.84 11.99 -27.46
CA VAL A 619 7.31 11.39 -26.22
C VAL A 619 7.85 9.98 -25.99
N GLN A 620 7.95 9.17 -27.04
CA GLN A 620 8.48 7.81 -26.96
C GLN A 620 9.96 7.81 -26.54
N ASP A 621 10.77 8.73 -27.06
CA ASP A 621 12.20 8.84 -26.73
C ASP A 621 12.38 9.24 -25.25
N ILE A 622 11.56 10.19 -24.74
CA ILE A 622 11.54 10.52 -23.31
C ILE A 622 11.21 9.28 -22.46
N GLN A 623 10.19 8.54 -22.85
CA GLN A 623 9.74 7.35 -22.11
C GLN A 623 10.79 6.24 -22.14
N ASP A 624 11.35 5.95 -23.32
CA ASP A 624 12.38 4.91 -23.47
C ASP A 624 13.63 5.26 -22.66
N ARG A 625 14.16 6.48 -22.79
CA ARG A 625 15.35 6.94 -22.05
C ARG A 625 15.16 6.74 -20.54
N LEU A 626 14.04 7.23 -19.99
CA LEU A 626 13.80 7.21 -18.56
C LEU A 626 13.50 5.81 -18.00
N PHE A 627 12.73 4.99 -18.74
CA PHE A 627 12.44 3.62 -18.28
C PHE A 627 13.65 2.70 -18.41
N MET A 628 14.41 2.81 -19.53
CA MET A 628 15.58 1.94 -19.73
C MET A 628 16.69 2.20 -18.71
N CYS A 629 16.90 3.45 -18.28
CA CYS A 629 17.82 3.74 -17.17
C CYS A 629 17.43 3.00 -15.88
N MET A 630 16.14 3.06 -15.48
CA MET A 630 15.67 2.37 -14.28
C MET A 630 15.77 0.84 -14.40
N ILE A 631 15.39 0.30 -15.55
CA ILE A 631 15.40 -1.15 -15.81
C ILE A 631 16.83 -1.69 -15.80
N ASN A 632 17.75 -1.01 -16.50
CA ASN A 632 19.14 -1.44 -16.56
C ASN A 632 19.75 -1.48 -15.16
N GLU A 633 19.58 -0.40 -14.38
CA GLU A 633 20.12 -0.32 -13.02
C GLU A 633 19.47 -1.35 -12.08
N ALA A 634 18.19 -1.67 -12.24
CA ALA A 634 17.57 -2.74 -11.48
C ALA A 634 18.22 -4.11 -11.77
N VAL A 635 18.59 -4.37 -13.04
CA VAL A 635 19.31 -5.60 -13.44
C VAL A 635 20.75 -5.59 -12.95
N VAL A 636 21.45 -4.44 -13.00
CA VAL A 636 22.79 -4.27 -12.39
C VAL A 636 22.73 -4.60 -10.89
N ALA A 637 21.72 -4.09 -10.17
CA ALA A 637 21.56 -4.37 -8.74
C ALA A 637 21.32 -5.87 -8.44
N LEU A 638 20.61 -6.58 -9.32
CA LEU A 638 20.44 -8.03 -9.20
C LEU A 638 21.75 -8.77 -9.54
N GLN A 639 22.42 -8.41 -10.62
CA GLN A 639 23.70 -9.00 -11.05
C GLN A 639 24.78 -8.79 -9.98
N GLY A 640 24.83 -7.63 -9.33
CA GLY A 640 25.73 -7.32 -8.20
C GLY A 640 25.26 -7.90 -6.86
N GLU A 641 24.18 -8.68 -6.86
CA GLU A 641 23.58 -9.25 -5.65
C GLU A 641 23.22 -8.21 -4.58
N ILE A 642 22.93 -6.97 -4.98
CA ILE A 642 22.46 -5.93 -4.06
C ILE A 642 21.05 -6.29 -3.57
N ILE A 643 20.24 -6.88 -4.43
CA ILE A 643 18.97 -7.53 -4.11
C ILE A 643 19.09 -9.03 -4.34
N GLU A 644 18.38 -9.84 -3.55
CA GLU A 644 18.46 -11.29 -3.61
C GLU A 644 17.62 -11.90 -4.74
N SER A 645 16.58 -11.19 -5.18
CA SER A 645 15.64 -11.72 -6.16
C SER A 645 14.97 -10.63 -7.02
N PRO A 646 14.50 -10.98 -8.23
CA PRO A 646 13.65 -10.10 -9.03
C PRO A 646 12.41 -9.60 -8.26
N GLN A 647 11.86 -10.44 -7.38
CA GLN A 647 10.70 -10.10 -6.55
C GLN A 647 11.02 -8.98 -5.55
N ASP A 648 12.20 -8.99 -4.93
CA ASP A 648 12.65 -7.91 -4.04
C ASP A 648 12.78 -6.60 -4.81
N GLY A 649 13.35 -6.67 -6.01
CA GLY A 649 13.49 -5.53 -6.88
C GLY A 649 12.15 -4.93 -7.31
N ASP A 650 11.20 -5.76 -7.75
CA ASP A 650 9.87 -5.28 -8.15
C ASP A 650 9.14 -4.64 -6.96
N ILE A 651 9.14 -5.28 -5.79
CA ILE A 651 8.52 -4.75 -4.56
C ILE A 651 9.21 -3.46 -4.12
N GLY A 652 10.54 -3.42 -4.17
CA GLY A 652 11.34 -2.23 -3.85
C GLY A 652 10.98 -1.05 -4.74
N ALA A 653 10.95 -1.24 -6.06
CA ALA A 653 10.62 -0.20 -7.02
C ALA A 653 9.16 0.30 -6.84
N ILE A 654 8.19 -0.61 -6.69
CA ILE A 654 6.77 -0.24 -6.55
C ILE A 654 6.52 0.52 -5.24
N PHE A 655 7.01 0.02 -4.12
CA PHE A 655 6.70 0.58 -2.81
C PHE A 655 7.66 1.70 -2.37
N GLY A 656 8.86 1.76 -2.94
CA GLY A 656 9.87 2.79 -2.63
C GLY A 656 9.76 4.04 -3.49
N MET A 657 9.67 3.88 -4.81
CA MET A 657 9.63 5.02 -5.73
C MET A 657 8.31 5.23 -6.48
N GLY A 658 7.36 4.30 -6.34
CA GLY A 658 6.07 4.39 -7.03
C GLY A 658 6.10 3.92 -8.49
N PHE A 659 6.96 2.95 -8.82
CA PHE A 659 6.90 2.27 -10.11
C PHE A 659 5.47 1.75 -10.34
N PRO A 660 4.91 1.85 -11.56
CA PRO A 660 3.51 1.55 -11.80
C PRO A 660 3.14 0.10 -11.43
N PRO A 661 2.28 -0.14 -10.43
CA PRO A 661 1.91 -1.49 -9.99
C PRO A 661 1.29 -2.36 -11.09
N PHE A 662 0.58 -1.77 -12.05
CA PHE A 662 -0.02 -2.50 -13.16
C PHE A 662 1.02 -3.07 -14.16
N MET A 663 2.27 -2.59 -14.11
CA MET A 663 3.40 -3.13 -14.88
C MET A 663 4.14 -4.24 -14.12
N GLY A 664 3.83 -4.44 -12.83
CA GLY A 664 4.41 -5.49 -12.00
C GLY A 664 5.79 -5.20 -11.41
N GLY A 665 6.47 -4.15 -11.84
CA GLY A 665 7.84 -3.80 -11.48
C GLY A 665 8.84 -3.91 -12.65
N PRO A 666 10.12 -3.55 -12.45
CA PRO A 666 11.15 -3.56 -13.51
C PRO A 666 11.32 -4.94 -14.17
N PHE A 667 11.47 -6.00 -13.38
CA PHE A 667 11.72 -7.35 -13.88
C PHE A 667 10.48 -7.96 -14.56
N ARG A 668 9.29 -7.71 -14.03
CA ARG A 668 8.05 -8.11 -14.68
C ARG A 668 7.82 -7.36 -15.99
N LEU A 669 8.21 -6.10 -16.05
CA LEU A 669 8.14 -5.33 -17.30
C LEU A 669 9.08 -5.91 -18.35
N ILE A 670 10.30 -6.33 -17.98
CA ILE A 670 11.21 -7.03 -18.90
C ILE A 670 10.55 -8.33 -19.40
N ASP A 671 9.98 -9.13 -18.51
CA ASP A 671 9.33 -10.40 -18.87
C ASP A 671 8.11 -10.20 -19.79
N ALA A 672 7.36 -9.11 -19.58
CA ALA A 672 6.18 -8.78 -20.39
C ALA A 672 6.54 -8.24 -21.78
N MET A 673 7.59 -7.43 -21.89
CA MET A 673 8.06 -6.88 -23.14
C MET A 673 8.92 -7.88 -23.95
N GLY A 674 9.63 -8.75 -23.23
CA GLY A 674 10.67 -9.64 -23.77
C GLY A 674 12.05 -8.98 -23.75
N ALA A 675 13.06 -9.78 -23.34
CA ALA A 675 14.45 -9.33 -23.26
C ALA A 675 14.98 -8.82 -24.62
N ASP A 676 14.54 -9.40 -25.74
CA ASP A 676 14.92 -8.96 -27.10
C ASP A 676 14.52 -7.50 -27.36
N GLN A 677 13.29 -7.13 -27.01
CA GLN A 677 12.79 -5.77 -27.21
C GLN A 677 13.49 -4.77 -26.30
N ILE A 678 13.74 -5.15 -25.04
CA ILE A 678 14.46 -4.31 -24.08
C ILE A 678 15.89 -4.04 -24.57
N VAL A 679 16.63 -5.10 -24.92
CA VAL A 679 18.01 -4.99 -25.42
C VAL A 679 18.07 -4.14 -26.70
N ALA A 680 17.23 -4.41 -27.69
CA ALA A 680 17.20 -3.64 -28.93
C ALA A 680 16.87 -2.13 -28.68
N THR A 681 15.98 -1.84 -27.71
CA THR A 681 15.67 -0.46 -27.33
C THR A 681 16.89 0.22 -26.69
N MET A 682 17.58 -0.49 -25.80
CA MET A 682 18.76 0.04 -25.11
C MET A 682 19.94 0.25 -26.07
N GLU A 683 20.20 -0.70 -26.98
CA GLU A 683 21.26 -0.56 -28.02
C GLU A 683 20.99 0.66 -28.91
N ARG A 684 19.76 0.84 -29.38
CA ARG A 684 19.36 2.05 -30.13
C ARG A 684 19.59 3.33 -29.34
N LEU A 685 19.33 3.33 -28.04
CA LEU A 685 19.58 4.47 -27.15
C LEU A 685 21.07 4.67 -26.92
N ALA A 686 21.87 3.61 -26.79
CA ALA A 686 23.32 3.66 -26.63
C ALA A 686 23.99 4.28 -27.86
N GLU A 687 23.61 3.88 -29.09
CA GLU A 687 24.08 4.49 -30.31
C GLU A 687 23.79 5.99 -30.39
N LYS A 688 22.65 6.44 -29.87
CA LYS A 688 22.22 7.85 -29.97
C LYS A 688 22.69 8.72 -28.81
N HIS A 689 22.75 8.17 -27.59
CA HIS A 689 22.93 8.92 -26.36
C HIS A 689 24.12 8.47 -25.52
N GLY A 690 24.87 7.44 -25.95
CA GLY A 690 26.10 6.96 -25.33
C GLY A 690 25.91 5.77 -24.38
N ASP A 691 27.05 5.28 -23.89
CA ASP A 691 27.21 3.97 -23.24
C ASP A 691 26.38 3.74 -21.96
N ARG A 692 25.86 4.81 -21.34
CA ARG A 692 24.96 4.70 -20.17
C ARG A 692 23.68 3.89 -20.44
N PHE A 693 23.37 3.61 -21.71
CA PHE A 693 22.26 2.75 -22.12
C PHE A 693 22.71 1.36 -22.54
N THR A 694 24.00 1.03 -22.45
CA THR A 694 24.49 -0.31 -22.79
C THR A 694 23.81 -1.36 -21.91
N PRO A 695 23.15 -2.40 -22.51
CA PRO A 695 22.54 -3.47 -21.75
C PRO A 695 23.56 -4.20 -20.87
N THR A 696 23.14 -4.64 -19.68
CA THR A 696 23.98 -5.46 -18.80
C THR A 696 24.21 -6.85 -19.37
N ASP A 697 25.30 -7.53 -18.95
CA ASP A 697 25.60 -8.91 -19.34
C ASP A 697 24.45 -9.86 -19.00
N LEU A 698 23.79 -9.64 -17.87
CA LEU A 698 22.65 -10.45 -17.46
C LEU A 698 21.44 -10.28 -18.42
N LEU A 699 21.19 -9.08 -18.92
CA LEU A 699 20.15 -8.85 -19.94
C LEU A 699 20.47 -9.55 -21.26
N TYR A 700 21.72 -9.47 -21.74
CA TYR A 700 22.18 -10.21 -22.92
C TYR A 700 22.06 -11.73 -22.72
N LEU A 701 22.36 -12.22 -21.51
CA LEU A 701 22.20 -13.65 -21.20
C LEU A 701 20.74 -14.09 -21.29
N HIS A 702 19.81 -13.29 -20.71
CA HIS A 702 18.37 -13.56 -20.76
C HIS A 702 17.85 -13.51 -22.22
N GLN A 703 18.29 -12.53 -23.01
CA GLN A 703 18.00 -12.43 -24.44
C GLN A 703 18.46 -13.70 -25.18
N LYS A 704 19.75 -14.06 -25.07
CA LYS A 704 20.33 -15.22 -25.76
C LYS A 704 19.65 -16.54 -25.43
N LYS A 705 19.17 -16.71 -24.20
CA LYS A 705 18.51 -17.91 -23.71
C LYS A 705 16.99 -17.91 -23.90
N GLY A 706 16.40 -16.77 -24.27
CA GLY A 706 14.95 -16.59 -24.25
C GLY A 706 14.35 -16.79 -22.84
N GLN A 707 15.12 -16.48 -21.81
CA GLN A 707 14.77 -16.77 -20.40
C GLN A 707 14.08 -15.58 -19.74
N LYS A 708 13.04 -15.85 -18.97
CA LYS A 708 12.36 -14.86 -18.14
C LYS A 708 13.00 -14.77 -16.74
N PHE A 709 12.86 -13.62 -16.08
CA PHE A 709 13.27 -13.43 -14.69
C PHE A 709 12.38 -14.22 -13.71
N TYR A 710 11.11 -14.43 -14.10
CA TYR A 710 10.18 -15.26 -13.35
C TYR A 710 9.93 -16.57 -14.11
N THR A 711 10.31 -17.66 -13.52
CA THR A 711 9.96 -19.00 -14.00
C THR A 711 8.60 -19.36 -13.41
N GLY A 712 7.53 -19.30 -14.22
CA GLY A 712 6.18 -19.83 -14.10
C GLY A 712 5.42 -19.60 -12.83
#